data_88201439adad4311c478b10d52428b0b
#
_entry.id   88201439adad4311c478b10d52428b0b
#
_cell.length_a   1.000
_cell.length_b   1.000
_cell.length_c   1.000
_cell.angle_alpha   90.00
_cell.angle_beta   90.00
_cell.angle_gamma   90.00
#
_symmetry.space_group_name_H-M   'P 1'
#
loop_
_entity.id
_entity.type
_entity.pdbx_description
1 polymer ?
#
loop_
_entity_poly.entity_id
_entity_poly.type
_entity_poly.pdbx_seq_one_letter_code
_entity_poly.pdbx_strand_id
1 'polypeptide(L)'
;MSSMSNDEKRPNHEAPFHDARSSEPGMGSLAPADGSHRPSPAPTPPGEQPTAPGSLKAPDVTNDKLGALETFRKGGENEALTTNQGVRIANDQNSLRAGTRGPTLLEDFILREKITHFDHERIPERIVHARGSAAHGYFQPYKSLSDITKAAFLSDPEKITPVFVRFSTVQGGAGSADTVRDIRGFATKFYTEEGIFDLVGNNTPVFFIQDAHKFPDFVHAVKPEPHWAIPQGQSAHDTFWDYVSLQPETLHNVMWAMSDRGIPRSYRTMEGFGIHTFRFINAEGKGTFVRFHWKPVAGKASLIWDESQKLTGRDPDFHRRDLWEAIEAGDYPEYELGVQLIPEEDEFKFDFDLLDATKLIPEELVPVQLVGKMVLNRNPDNFFAENEQAAFHPGHIVPGLDFSNDPLLQGRLFSYTDTQISRLGGPNFHEIPINRPTCPYHNFQRDGMHRMDIDTNPANYEPNSINDNWPRETPPAPKAGGFESHQERIEGHKIRERSPSFGEYYSQPRLFWQSQTPVEQRHIIDAFSFELSKVVRSYIRERVVDHLCHIDISLAHPVANNLGITLTDEQMHVAPPKDVNGLKKDPSLSLYAVPGGSVKGRVVAVLLNDHVKSADLLAMLQALKSHGVHAKLLYSRMGSVTADDGSQLEIAGTFAGSPSVTVDAVLVLGGAASALTDNGDAVYYLLEAYKHLKAIGLMGDARGLKRHLAVPDTGEEGIVEADDASGSFMDDFIHQLACHRVWARTPKVASIPA
;
A
#
# COMPACT_ATOMS: atom_id res chain seq x y z
N MET A 1 -33.71 49.27 59.71
CA MET A 1 -32.97 50.50 59.53
C MET A 1 -31.60 50.07 59.06
N SER A 2 -31.15 50.33 57.91
CA SER A 2 -31.25 51.31 56.87
C SER A 2 -30.81 50.61 55.57
N SER A 3 -31.51 50.88 54.55
CA SER A 3 -31.23 50.49 53.15
C SER A 3 -29.95 51.15 52.67
N MET A 4 -29.12 50.38 51.99
CA MET A 4 -28.24 50.91 50.92
C MET A 4 -28.32 50.03 49.71
N SER A 5 -28.97 50.56 48.70
CA SER A 5 -28.95 50.15 47.35
C SER A 5 -27.57 50.44 46.74
N ASN A 6 -26.88 49.41 46.23
CA ASN A 6 -25.81 49.67 45.31
C ASN A 6 -26.17 48.94 43.96
N ASP A 7 -26.77 49.75 43.13
CA ASP A 7 -26.80 49.49 41.69
C ASP A 7 -25.39 49.75 41.13
N GLU A 8 -24.55 48.75 41.19
CA GLU A 8 -23.34 48.70 40.34
C GLU A 8 -23.67 47.99 39.09
N LYS A 9 -23.83 48.75 38.02
CA LYS A 9 -23.88 48.28 36.63
C LYS A 9 -22.69 47.38 36.38
N ARG A 10 -23.00 46.12 36.16
CA ARG A 10 -22.03 45.20 35.54
C ARG A 10 -21.64 45.77 34.18
N PRO A 11 -20.35 45.91 33.85
CA PRO A 11 -19.96 46.18 32.47
C PRO A 11 -20.36 44.98 31.62
N ASN A 12 -21.16 45.22 30.61
CA ASN A 12 -21.37 44.34 29.52
C ASN A 12 -20.01 44.07 28.87
N HIS A 13 -19.36 42.97 29.24
CA HIS A 13 -18.34 42.39 28.40
C HIS A 13 -19.05 41.61 27.28
N GLU A 14 -19.58 42.35 26.33
CA GLU A 14 -19.60 41.89 24.95
C GLU A 14 -18.12 41.77 24.54
N ALA A 15 -17.53 40.61 24.77
CA ALA A 15 -16.37 40.23 24.02
C ALA A 15 -16.85 40.13 22.56
N PRO A 16 -16.26 40.87 21.64
CA PRO A 16 -16.60 40.71 20.24
C PRO A 16 -16.05 39.34 19.81
N PHE A 17 -16.91 38.34 19.80
CA PHE A 17 -16.74 37.27 18.86
C PHE A 17 -17.06 37.85 17.48
N HIS A 18 -16.22 38.77 17.04
CA HIS A 18 -16.14 39.13 15.65
C HIS A 18 -15.55 37.97 14.95
N ASP A 19 -16.37 37.32 14.18
CA ASP A 19 -16.07 36.73 12.91
C ASP A 19 -14.60 36.85 12.50
N ALA A 20 -13.77 36.00 13.06
CA ALA A 20 -12.42 35.77 12.55
C ALA A 20 -12.45 35.10 11.18
N ARG A 21 -13.66 34.93 10.58
CA ARG A 21 -13.85 34.30 9.27
C ARG A 21 -13.97 35.30 8.11
N SER A 22 -13.93 36.59 8.37
CA SER A 22 -14.19 37.60 7.34
C SER A 22 -13.05 38.54 6.98
N SER A 23 -11.80 38.32 7.44
CA SER A 23 -10.71 39.26 7.16
C SER A 23 -9.30 38.70 7.01
N GLU A 24 -9.14 37.45 6.64
CA GLU A 24 -7.84 36.99 6.13
C GLU A 24 -7.90 36.72 4.63
N PRO A 25 -7.28 37.57 3.81
CA PRO A 25 -7.04 37.20 2.42
C PRO A 25 -5.83 36.28 2.36
N GLY A 26 -6.02 34.98 2.01
CA GLY A 26 -4.91 34.25 1.49
C GLY A 26 -4.56 32.88 2.04
N MET A 27 -5.38 32.24 2.87
CA MET A 27 -5.37 30.79 2.88
C MET A 27 -6.51 30.31 1.98
N GLY A 28 -6.18 29.86 0.78
CA GLY A 28 -7.10 29.12 -0.05
C GLY A 28 -7.65 27.98 0.78
N SER A 29 -8.94 28.06 1.13
CA SER A 29 -9.60 26.96 1.82
C SER A 29 -9.55 25.78 0.86
N LEU A 30 -8.98 24.68 1.31
CA LEU A 30 -9.07 23.37 0.65
C LEU A 30 -10.47 22.77 0.78
N ALA A 31 -11.44 23.51 1.32
CA ALA A 31 -12.82 23.12 1.40
C ALA A 31 -13.62 23.78 0.27
N PRO A 32 -14.47 23.06 -0.45
CA PRO A 32 -15.39 23.64 -1.42
C PRO A 32 -16.30 24.67 -0.74
N ALA A 33 -16.50 25.80 -1.39
CA ALA A 33 -17.36 26.89 -0.90
C ALA A 33 -18.87 26.55 -0.86
N ASP A 34 -19.26 25.33 -1.20
CA ASP A 34 -20.66 24.86 -1.27
C ASP A 34 -21.12 24.06 -0.04
N GLY A 35 -20.25 23.94 0.99
CA GLY A 35 -20.64 23.25 2.21
C GLY A 35 -20.78 21.72 2.09
N SER A 36 -20.40 21.12 1.01
CA SER A 36 -20.36 19.67 0.92
C SER A 36 -19.12 19.11 1.63
N HIS A 37 -19.30 18.42 2.75
CA HIS A 37 -18.23 17.77 3.51
C HIS A 37 -17.72 16.47 2.89
N ARG A 38 -18.13 16.17 1.71
CA ARG A 38 -17.47 15.13 0.94
C ARG A 38 -16.30 15.79 0.25
N PRO A 39 -15.07 15.29 0.37
CA PRO A 39 -14.13 15.50 -0.69
C PRO A 39 -14.86 15.00 -1.93
N SER A 40 -15.39 15.93 -2.73
CA SER A 40 -15.87 15.56 -4.05
C SER A 40 -14.72 14.86 -4.71
N PRO A 41 -14.89 13.66 -5.27
CA PRO A 41 -13.88 13.13 -6.17
C PRO A 41 -13.60 14.26 -7.15
N ALA A 42 -12.32 14.55 -7.39
CA ALA A 42 -11.93 15.54 -8.37
C ALA A 42 -12.77 15.26 -9.63
N PRO A 43 -13.47 16.25 -10.18
CA PRO A 43 -14.35 16.00 -11.31
C PRO A 43 -13.52 15.30 -12.38
N THR A 44 -13.92 14.09 -12.74
CA THR A 44 -13.33 13.39 -13.88
C THR A 44 -13.41 14.33 -15.06
N PRO A 45 -12.29 14.71 -15.69
CA PRO A 45 -12.34 15.58 -16.84
C PRO A 45 -13.34 15.00 -17.87
N PRO A 46 -14.20 15.80 -18.48
CA PRO A 46 -15.16 15.28 -19.44
C PRO A 46 -14.43 14.54 -20.57
N GLY A 47 -14.60 13.23 -20.63
CA GLY A 47 -14.00 12.37 -21.67
C GLY A 47 -12.96 11.34 -21.19
N GLU A 48 -12.50 11.35 -19.94
CA GLU A 48 -11.62 10.31 -19.42
C GLU A 48 -12.44 9.13 -18.88
N GLN A 49 -12.63 8.14 -19.72
CA GLN A 49 -13.05 6.81 -19.32
C GLN A 49 -11.83 6.06 -18.79
N PRO A 50 -11.94 5.20 -17.74
CA PRO A 50 -10.86 4.31 -17.36
C PRO A 50 -10.44 3.51 -18.59
N THR A 51 -9.20 3.61 -18.98
CA THR A 51 -8.64 2.89 -20.12
C THR A 51 -8.32 1.46 -19.71
N ALA A 52 -9.35 0.62 -19.60
CA ALA A 52 -9.15 -0.81 -19.59
C ALA A 52 -9.34 -1.39 -20.99
N PRO A 53 -8.52 -2.33 -21.43
CA PRO A 53 -8.84 -3.13 -22.58
C PRO A 53 -10.12 -3.92 -22.27
N GLY A 54 -11.24 -3.58 -22.95
CA GLY A 54 -12.49 -4.28 -22.75
C GLY A 54 -13.59 -3.50 -22.03
N SER A 55 -13.70 -2.18 -22.26
CA SER A 55 -14.87 -1.34 -21.96
C SER A 55 -15.67 -1.66 -20.69
N LEU A 56 -15.00 -1.81 -19.55
CA LEU A 56 -15.72 -1.77 -18.29
C LEU A 56 -16.14 -0.33 -18.01
N LYS A 57 -17.43 -0.06 -17.94
CA LYS A 57 -17.91 1.24 -17.49
C LYS A 57 -17.44 1.45 -16.05
N ALA A 58 -16.80 2.58 -15.77
CA ALA A 58 -16.65 2.98 -14.38
C ALA A 58 -18.07 3.12 -13.81
N PRO A 59 -18.43 2.33 -12.77
CA PRO A 59 -19.68 2.57 -12.09
C PRO A 59 -19.64 3.97 -11.48
N ASP A 60 -20.81 4.54 -11.29
CA ASP A 60 -20.95 5.72 -10.46
C ASP A 60 -20.13 5.52 -9.19
N VAL A 61 -19.53 6.58 -8.64
CA VAL A 61 -18.67 6.53 -7.43
C VAL A 61 -19.38 5.88 -6.24
N THR A 62 -20.71 5.83 -6.27
CA THR A 62 -21.54 5.10 -5.31
C THR A 62 -21.65 3.62 -5.67
N ASN A 63 -21.53 2.76 -4.67
CA ASN A 63 -21.81 1.33 -4.74
C ASN A 63 -22.56 0.89 -3.48
N ASP A 64 -23.02 -0.37 -3.44
CA ASP A 64 -23.86 -0.87 -2.34
C ASP A 64 -23.19 -0.70 -0.97
N LYS A 65 -21.86 -0.89 -0.89
CA LYS A 65 -21.14 -0.69 0.37
C LYS A 65 -21.09 0.78 0.77
N LEU A 66 -20.79 1.68 -0.16
CA LEU A 66 -20.80 3.11 0.09
C LEU A 66 -22.17 3.61 0.49
N GLY A 67 -23.23 3.10 -0.17
CA GLY A 67 -24.62 3.37 0.19
C GLY A 67 -24.96 2.92 1.61
N ALA A 68 -24.53 1.73 2.02
CA ALA A 68 -24.71 1.24 3.37
C ALA A 68 -23.99 2.09 4.44
N LEU A 69 -22.83 2.66 4.10
CA LEU A 69 -22.07 3.53 5.00
C LEU A 69 -22.73 4.91 5.21
N GLU A 70 -23.60 5.37 4.27
CA GLU A 70 -24.25 6.69 4.37
C GLU A 70 -25.02 6.87 5.69
N THR A 71 -25.66 5.82 6.21
CA THR A 71 -26.41 5.90 7.47
C THR A 71 -25.56 6.22 8.68
N PHE A 72 -24.25 6.03 8.58
CA PHE A 72 -23.27 6.26 9.66
C PHE A 72 -22.49 7.56 9.48
N ARG A 73 -22.62 8.24 8.32
CA ARG A 73 -21.91 9.50 8.05
C ARG A 73 -22.59 10.66 8.76
N LYS A 74 -21.78 11.52 9.39
CA LYS A 74 -22.23 12.73 10.10
C LYS A 74 -21.35 13.92 9.70
N GLY A 75 -21.91 14.90 9.03
CA GLY A 75 -21.21 16.13 8.64
C GLY A 75 -21.12 17.13 9.81
N GLY A 76 -22.23 17.44 10.45
CA GLY A 76 -22.32 18.43 11.52
C GLY A 76 -22.54 19.87 11.06
N GLU A 77 -22.65 20.09 9.73
CA GLU A 77 -22.93 21.42 9.17
C GLU A 77 -24.30 21.93 9.60
N ASN A 78 -24.34 23.18 10.04
CA ASN A 78 -25.55 23.84 10.57
C ASN A 78 -26.15 23.15 11.79
N GLU A 79 -25.42 22.22 12.43
CA GLU A 79 -25.85 21.51 13.62
C GLU A 79 -25.30 22.18 14.90
N ALA A 80 -26.07 22.10 15.97
CA ALA A 80 -25.64 22.58 17.28
C ALA A 80 -24.64 21.60 17.89
N LEU A 81 -23.56 22.11 18.51
CA LEU A 81 -22.66 21.29 19.32
C LEU A 81 -23.43 20.67 20.50
N THR A 82 -23.27 19.36 20.68
CA THR A 82 -23.95 18.60 21.74
C THR A 82 -23.00 17.67 22.48
N THR A 83 -23.42 17.22 23.66
CA THR A 83 -22.86 16.03 24.32
C THR A 83 -23.25 14.76 23.56
N ASN A 84 -22.65 13.62 23.95
CA ASN A 84 -23.03 12.31 23.40
C ASN A 84 -24.50 11.93 23.71
N GLN A 85 -25.10 12.54 24.75
CA GLN A 85 -26.51 12.36 25.12
C GLN A 85 -27.44 13.39 24.45
N GLY A 86 -26.93 14.24 23.54
CA GLY A 86 -27.70 15.18 22.76
C GLY A 86 -28.02 16.52 23.47
N VAL A 87 -27.38 16.82 24.60
CA VAL A 87 -27.53 18.11 25.30
C VAL A 87 -26.79 19.20 24.55
N ARG A 88 -27.45 20.25 24.10
CA ARG A 88 -26.84 21.40 23.41
C ARG A 88 -25.86 22.14 24.33
N ILE A 89 -24.69 22.43 23.82
CA ILE A 89 -23.59 23.06 24.56
C ILE A 89 -23.55 24.55 24.23
N ALA A 90 -23.69 25.41 25.28
CA ALA A 90 -23.63 26.86 25.13
C ALA A 90 -22.19 27.41 25.14
N ASN A 91 -21.28 26.75 25.83
CA ASN A 91 -19.87 27.14 25.92
C ASN A 91 -18.99 25.89 26.08
N ASP A 92 -18.21 25.60 25.05
CA ASP A 92 -17.24 24.50 25.01
C ASP A 92 -15.78 24.91 25.18
N GLN A 93 -15.55 26.24 25.39
CA GLN A 93 -14.20 26.80 25.52
C GLN A 93 -13.73 26.96 26.96
N ASN A 94 -14.66 27.00 27.91
CA ASN A 94 -14.36 27.22 29.29
C ASN A 94 -15.01 26.17 30.19
N SER A 95 -14.22 25.65 31.14
CA SER A 95 -14.74 24.75 32.17
C SER A 95 -15.58 25.54 33.21
N LEU A 96 -16.51 24.84 33.85
CA LEU A 96 -17.27 25.38 34.99
C LEU A 96 -16.32 25.70 36.16
N ARG A 97 -16.39 26.92 36.72
CA ARG A 97 -15.48 27.37 37.76
C ARG A 97 -16.24 28.06 38.93
N ALA A 98 -15.67 28.00 40.10
CA ALA A 98 -16.10 28.77 41.25
C ALA A 98 -15.53 30.21 41.17
N GLY A 99 -16.14 31.06 40.32
CA GLY A 99 -15.65 32.41 39.99
C GLY A 99 -14.62 32.41 38.83
N THR A 100 -14.41 33.56 38.19
CA THR A 100 -13.63 33.71 36.95
C THR A 100 -12.17 33.21 37.05
N ARG A 101 -11.59 33.23 38.24
CA ARG A 101 -10.23 32.73 38.56
C ARG A 101 -10.24 31.59 39.56
N GLY A 102 -11.42 31.12 39.94
CA GLY A 102 -11.56 30.02 40.91
C GLY A 102 -11.22 28.63 40.30
N PRO A 103 -11.25 27.60 41.14
CA PRO A 103 -10.99 26.23 40.69
C PRO A 103 -12.08 25.74 39.74
N THR A 104 -11.68 24.86 38.81
CA THR A 104 -12.60 24.10 37.97
C THR A 104 -13.38 23.10 38.82
N LEU A 105 -14.67 22.99 38.59
CA LEU A 105 -15.56 22.10 39.32
C LEU A 105 -15.81 20.81 38.49
N LEU A 106 -15.56 19.65 39.09
CA LEU A 106 -15.72 18.37 38.40
C LEU A 106 -17.19 17.91 38.23
N GLU A 107 -18.18 18.70 38.71
CA GLU A 107 -19.58 18.55 38.32
C GLU A 107 -19.84 18.95 36.85
N ASP A 108 -18.87 19.59 36.20
CA ASP A 108 -18.88 19.92 34.77
C ASP A 108 -18.90 18.60 33.93
N PHE A 109 -20.09 18.15 33.57
CA PHE A 109 -20.26 16.93 32.82
C PHE A 109 -19.78 17.05 31.36
N ILE A 110 -19.78 18.26 30.80
CA ILE A 110 -19.27 18.54 29.45
C ILE A 110 -17.77 18.33 29.44
N LEU A 111 -17.03 18.89 30.37
CA LEU A 111 -15.59 18.72 30.54
C LEU A 111 -15.24 17.24 30.76
N ARG A 112 -15.95 16.55 31.66
CA ARG A 112 -15.69 15.12 31.96
C ARG A 112 -15.90 14.25 30.75
N GLU A 113 -17.00 14.40 30.02
CA GLU A 113 -17.28 13.62 28.81
C GLU A 113 -16.21 13.84 27.76
N LYS A 114 -15.85 15.11 27.50
CA LYS A 114 -14.83 15.47 26.51
C LYS A 114 -13.46 14.87 26.83
N ILE A 115 -12.99 14.97 28.08
CA ILE A 115 -11.71 14.39 28.49
C ILE A 115 -11.76 12.86 28.49
N THR A 116 -12.83 12.27 29.05
CA THR A 116 -12.96 10.82 29.09
C THR A 116 -12.95 10.22 27.70
N HIS A 117 -13.66 10.81 26.75
CA HIS A 117 -13.64 10.32 25.38
C HIS A 117 -12.23 10.45 24.76
N PHE A 118 -11.60 11.63 24.91
CA PHE A 118 -10.26 11.88 24.39
C PHE A 118 -9.21 10.90 24.91
N ASP A 119 -9.23 10.58 26.20
CA ASP A 119 -8.30 9.64 26.82
C ASP A 119 -8.42 8.20 26.25
N HIS A 120 -9.52 7.89 25.57
CA HIS A 120 -9.83 6.54 25.02
C HIS A 120 -9.96 6.53 23.49
N GLU A 121 -9.48 7.54 22.78
CA GLU A 121 -9.50 7.64 21.31
C GLU A 121 -8.41 6.81 20.62
N ARG A 122 -7.88 5.80 21.27
CA ARG A 122 -6.87 4.90 20.71
C ARG A 122 -7.30 3.47 20.88
N ILE A 123 -6.98 2.68 19.85
CA ILE A 123 -7.06 1.22 19.90
C ILE A 123 -5.65 0.64 19.74
N PRO A 124 -5.37 -0.58 20.18
CA PRO A 124 -4.11 -1.23 19.92
C PRO A 124 -3.82 -1.24 18.40
N GLU A 125 -2.58 -0.94 18.03
CA GLU A 125 -2.20 -1.10 16.63
C GLU A 125 -2.16 -2.58 16.22
N ARG A 126 -2.24 -2.86 14.92
CA ARG A 126 -2.07 -4.22 14.42
C ARG A 126 -0.69 -4.76 14.79
N ILE A 127 -0.60 -6.02 15.16
CA ILE A 127 0.65 -6.70 15.55
C ILE A 127 1.71 -6.55 14.45
N VAL A 128 1.31 -6.73 13.21
CA VAL A 128 2.05 -6.37 11.99
C VAL A 128 1.11 -5.57 11.09
N HIS A 129 1.63 -4.84 10.11
CA HIS A 129 0.85 -3.97 9.23
C HIS A 129 0.20 -2.77 9.93
N ALA A 130 0.78 -2.26 11.02
CA ALA A 130 0.23 -1.12 11.76
C ALA A 130 0.16 0.14 10.89
N ARG A 131 1.24 0.45 10.17
CA ARG A 131 1.31 1.54 9.21
C ARG A 131 0.67 1.15 7.89
N GLY A 132 -0.35 1.90 7.42
CA GLY A 132 -1.00 1.62 6.15
C GLY A 132 -2.06 2.63 5.75
N SER A 133 -2.58 2.49 4.54
CA SER A 133 -3.61 3.32 3.92
C SER A 133 -4.60 2.45 3.16
N ALA A 134 -5.82 2.95 2.99
CA ALA A 134 -6.88 2.19 2.35
C ALA A 134 -7.63 3.03 1.31
N ALA A 135 -8.36 2.34 0.43
CA ALA A 135 -9.26 2.94 -0.54
C ALA A 135 -10.46 2.03 -0.79
N HIS A 136 -11.58 2.64 -1.11
CA HIS A 136 -12.75 1.97 -1.66
C HIS A 136 -12.62 1.81 -3.17
N GLY A 137 -13.32 0.81 -3.70
CA GLY A 137 -13.35 0.57 -5.12
C GLY A 137 -14.37 -0.51 -5.48
N TYR A 138 -14.16 -1.09 -6.64
CA TYR A 138 -14.95 -2.19 -7.13
C TYR A 138 -14.09 -3.20 -7.88
N PHE A 139 -14.59 -4.43 -7.95
CA PHE A 139 -14.05 -5.51 -8.77
C PHE A 139 -15.09 -5.95 -9.79
N GLN A 140 -14.63 -6.31 -10.99
CA GLN A 140 -15.45 -6.86 -12.05
C GLN A 140 -14.69 -7.99 -12.77
N PRO A 141 -15.26 -9.20 -12.92
CA PRO A 141 -14.62 -10.27 -13.67
C PRO A 141 -14.68 -10.01 -15.17
N TYR A 142 -13.69 -10.49 -15.93
CA TYR A 142 -13.65 -10.39 -17.39
C TYR A 142 -14.55 -11.41 -18.09
N LYS A 143 -14.73 -12.56 -17.45
CA LYS A 143 -15.52 -13.69 -17.97
C LYS A 143 -16.06 -14.50 -16.80
N SER A 144 -17.04 -15.34 -17.06
CA SER A 144 -17.53 -16.30 -16.09
C SER A 144 -16.43 -17.35 -15.76
N LEU A 145 -16.28 -17.66 -14.47
CA LEU A 145 -15.44 -18.74 -13.96
C LEU A 145 -16.28 -19.92 -13.43
N SER A 146 -17.57 -20.02 -13.80
CA SER A 146 -18.50 -21.02 -13.25
C SER A 146 -18.05 -22.46 -13.48
N ASP A 147 -17.19 -22.72 -14.47
CA ASP A 147 -16.63 -24.06 -14.72
C ASP A 147 -15.67 -24.53 -13.62
N ILE A 148 -15.05 -23.59 -12.88
CA ILE A 148 -14.02 -23.89 -11.89
C ILE A 148 -14.40 -23.46 -10.47
N THR A 149 -15.34 -22.53 -10.31
CA THR A 149 -15.83 -22.11 -9.01
C THR A 149 -17.30 -21.72 -9.07
N LYS A 150 -18.06 -22.06 -8.02
CA LYS A 150 -19.45 -21.62 -7.86
C LYS A 150 -19.59 -20.25 -7.17
N ALA A 151 -18.48 -19.58 -6.88
CA ALA A 151 -18.50 -18.25 -6.25
C ALA A 151 -19.20 -17.22 -7.14
N ALA A 152 -20.30 -16.65 -6.64
CA ALA A 152 -21.20 -15.82 -7.43
C ALA A 152 -20.52 -14.55 -7.97
N PHE A 153 -19.59 -13.94 -7.22
CA PHE A 153 -18.89 -12.73 -7.65
C PHE A 153 -17.89 -12.96 -8.81
N LEU A 154 -17.60 -14.22 -9.16
CA LEU A 154 -16.76 -14.63 -10.31
C LEU A 154 -17.57 -15.27 -11.43
N SER A 155 -18.90 -15.41 -11.29
CA SER A 155 -19.73 -16.17 -12.23
C SER A 155 -20.26 -15.33 -13.39
N ASP A 156 -20.33 -14.00 -13.25
CA ASP A 156 -20.97 -13.10 -14.21
C ASP A 156 -20.08 -11.89 -14.50
N PRO A 157 -19.63 -11.68 -15.75
CA PRO A 157 -18.80 -10.54 -16.13
C PRO A 157 -19.48 -9.17 -15.99
N GLU A 158 -20.81 -9.13 -15.93
CA GLU A 158 -21.55 -7.88 -15.69
C GLU A 158 -21.64 -7.52 -14.19
N LYS A 159 -21.25 -8.42 -13.30
CA LYS A 159 -21.33 -8.21 -11.86
C LYS A 159 -20.21 -7.30 -11.36
N ILE A 160 -20.61 -6.27 -10.65
CA ILE A 160 -19.72 -5.33 -9.97
C ILE A 160 -19.79 -5.61 -8.47
N THR A 161 -18.65 -5.96 -7.87
CA THR A 161 -18.53 -6.25 -6.44
C THR A 161 -17.79 -5.11 -5.74
N PRO A 162 -18.38 -4.43 -4.74
CA PRO A 162 -17.66 -3.43 -3.95
C PRO A 162 -16.44 -4.03 -3.27
N VAL A 163 -15.34 -3.26 -3.22
CA VAL A 163 -14.12 -3.66 -2.49
C VAL A 163 -13.63 -2.55 -1.57
N PHE A 164 -12.91 -2.96 -0.53
CA PHE A 164 -12.10 -2.10 0.30
C PHE A 164 -10.70 -2.70 0.39
N VAL A 165 -9.70 -1.95 -0.03
CA VAL A 165 -8.31 -2.41 -0.08
C VAL A 165 -7.48 -1.65 0.93
N ARG A 166 -6.62 -2.36 1.66
CA ARG A 166 -5.64 -1.77 2.56
C ARG A 166 -4.23 -2.19 2.19
N PHE A 167 -3.39 -1.20 1.92
CA PHE A 167 -1.94 -1.35 1.75
C PHE A 167 -1.23 -0.99 3.06
N SER A 168 -0.09 -1.61 3.33
CA SER A 168 0.65 -1.38 4.58
C SER A 168 2.11 -1.79 4.46
N THR A 169 2.96 -1.26 5.35
CA THR A 169 4.23 -1.91 5.70
C THR A 169 3.97 -3.10 6.63
N VAL A 170 4.98 -3.87 7.00
CA VAL A 170 4.84 -5.03 7.88
C VAL A 170 5.46 -4.76 9.26
N GLN A 171 6.70 -4.30 9.30
CA GLN A 171 7.54 -4.27 10.50
C GLN A 171 7.27 -3.06 11.39
N GLY A 172 7.10 -1.89 10.80
CA GLY A 172 7.01 -0.62 11.52
C GLY A 172 5.71 -0.43 12.29
N GLY A 173 5.75 0.31 13.40
CA GLY A 173 4.58 0.81 14.10
C GLY A 173 3.82 1.85 13.25
N ALA A 174 2.64 2.27 13.73
CA ALA A 174 1.77 3.21 12.99
C ALA A 174 2.46 4.54 12.65
N GLY A 175 3.44 4.98 13.45
CA GLY A 175 4.23 6.21 13.26
C GLY A 175 5.49 6.05 12.42
N SER A 176 5.80 4.87 11.88
CA SER A 176 6.95 4.66 11.00
C SER A 176 6.71 5.25 9.61
N ALA A 177 7.77 5.37 8.79
CA ALA A 177 7.66 5.88 7.42
C ALA A 177 7.18 4.82 6.42
N ASP A 178 6.54 5.26 5.33
CA ASP A 178 6.01 4.40 4.28
C ASP A 178 7.09 3.75 3.42
N THR A 179 8.20 4.45 3.17
CA THR A 179 9.19 4.08 2.15
C THR A 179 10.35 3.24 2.66
N VAL A 180 10.32 2.80 3.92
CA VAL A 180 11.32 1.86 4.45
C VAL A 180 11.38 0.57 3.63
N ARG A 181 12.56 -0.09 3.62
CA ARG A 181 12.68 -1.44 3.05
C ARG A 181 11.89 -2.42 3.91
N ASP A 182 10.82 -2.95 3.34
CA ASP A 182 9.91 -3.88 3.99
C ASP A 182 9.02 -4.57 2.95
N ILE A 183 8.43 -5.69 3.31
CA ILE A 183 7.30 -6.26 2.57
C ILE A 183 6.10 -5.33 2.72
N ARG A 184 5.25 -5.25 1.70
CA ARG A 184 3.99 -4.50 1.76
C ARG A 184 2.80 -5.45 1.85
N GLY A 185 1.90 -5.17 2.80
CA GLY A 185 0.59 -5.80 2.84
C GLY A 185 -0.28 -5.33 1.68
N PHE A 186 -1.10 -6.23 1.18
CA PHE A 186 -2.10 -5.99 0.14
C PHE A 186 -3.34 -6.80 0.51
N ALA A 187 -4.24 -6.22 1.30
CA ALA A 187 -5.44 -6.88 1.78
C ALA A 187 -6.68 -6.32 1.07
N THR A 188 -7.44 -7.18 0.40
CA THR A 188 -8.66 -6.84 -0.33
C THR A 188 -9.85 -7.50 0.33
N LYS A 189 -10.84 -6.71 0.72
CA LYS A 189 -12.14 -7.15 1.21
C LYS A 189 -13.17 -6.98 0.09
N PHE A 190 -13.77 -8.09 -0.35
CA PHE A 190 -14.86 -8.10 -1.31
C PHE A 190 -16.19 -8.20 -0.55
N TYR A 191 -17.09 -7.27 -0.79
CA TYR A 191 -18.45 -7.29 -0.25
C TYR A 191 -19.37 -7.95 -1.26
N THR A 192 -19.42 -9.30 -1.23
CA THR A 192 -20.21 -10.06 -2.19
C THR A 192 -21.66 -10.23 -1.73
N GLU A 193 -22.52 -10.67 -2.62
CA GLU A 193 -23.92 -11.00 -2.29
C GLU A 193 -24.05 -12.27 -1.44
N GLU A 194 -22.99 -13.09 -1.36
CA GLU A 194 -22.97 -14.35 -0.60
C GLU A 194 -22.21 -14.23 0.73
N GLY A 195 -21.70 -13.06 1.05
CA GLY A 195 -20.87 -12.82 2.22
C GLY A 195 -19.63 -11.99 1.90
N ILE A 196 -18.72 -11.90 2.85
CA ILE A 196 -17.43 -11.25 2.65
C ILE A 196 -16.38 -12.28 2.22
N PHE A 197 -15.63 -11.97 1.17
CA PHE A 197 -14.39 -12.66 0.84
C PHE A 197 -13.21 -11.73 1.09
N ASP A 198 -12.22 -12.18 1.87
CA ASP A 198 -11.01 -11.42 2.15
C ASP A 198 -9.77 -12.09 1.55
N LEU A 199 -9.16 -11.45 0.56
CA LEU A 199 -7.85 -11.86 0.02
C LEU A 199 -6.76 -11.08 0.73
N VAL A 200 -6.15 -11.69 1.75
CA VAL A 200 -5.20 -11.04 2.66
C VAL A 200 -3.77 -11.42 2.29
N GLY A 201 -3.21 -10.68 1.38
CA GLY A 201 -1.91 -10.93 0.76
C GLY A 201 -0.84 -9.89 1.02
N ASN A 202 0.28 -10.05 0.32
CA ASN A 202 1.45 -9.15 0.34
C ASN A 202 1.94 -8.87 -1.09
N ASN A 203 2.92 -7.98 -1.21
CA ASN A 203 3.61 -7.71 -2.48
C ASN A 203 4.73 -8.73 -2.79
N THR A 204 4.77 -9.85 -2.07
CA THR A 204 5.62 -11.00 -2.35
C THR A 204 4.78 -12.26 -2.44
N PRO A 205 5.11 -13.22 -3.35
CA PRO A 205 4.32 -14.43 -3.54
C PRO A 205 4.57 -15.50 -2.47
N VAL A 206 5.52 -15.26 -1.58
CA VAL A 206 5.96 -16.18 -0.53
C VAL A 206 5.99 -15.48 0.81
N PHE A 207 6.07 -16.27 1.89
CA PHE A 207 6.24 -15.77 3.24
C PHE A 207 7.57 -16.26 3.86
N PHE A 208 7.94 -15.71 5.03
CA PHE A 208 9.21 -16.04 5.69
C PHE A 208 9.23 -17.42 6.36
N ILE A 209 8.08 -17.96 6.73
CA ILE A 209 7.97 -19.19 7.51
C ILE A 209 6.94 -20.14 6.91
N GLN A 210 7.12 -21.42 7.17
CA GLN A 210 6.32 -22.51 6.67
C GLN A 210 5.17 -22.90 7.59
N ASP A 211 5.25 -22.55 8.87
CA ASP A 211 4.31 -22.99 9.91
C ASP A 211 3.97 -21.82 10.83
N ALA A 212 2.69 -21.63 11.12
CA ALA A 212 2.19 -20.58 11.99
C ALA A 212 2.76 -20.60 13.42
N HIS A 213 3.20 -21.77 13.90
CA HIS A 213 3.85 -21.90 15.21
C HIS A 213 5.09 -20.99 15.35
N LYS A 214 5.76 -20.70 14.24
CA LYS A 214 6.96 -19.83 14.21
C LYS A 214 6.63 -18.34 14.09
N PHE A 215 5.38 -17.97 13.88
CA PHE A 215 5.01 -16.58 13.64
C PHE A 215 5.36 -15.64 14.80
N PRO A 216 5.07 -15.98 16.08
CA PRO A 216 5.46 -15.13 17.21
C PRO A 216 6.98 -14.89 17.28
N ASP A 217 7.78 -15.93 17.10
CA ASP A 217 9.25 -15.83 17.15
C ASP A 217 9.80 -14.97 16.01
N PHE A 218 9.28 -15.17 14.81
CA PHE A 218 9.64 -14.34 13.66
C PHE A 218 9.28 -12.87 13.90
N VAL A 219 8.09 -12.58 14.41
CA VAL A 219 7.64 -11.21 14.69
C VAL A 219 8.50 -10.57 15.78
N HIS A 220 8.81 -11.30 16.87
CA HIS A 220 9.72 -10.81 17.90
C HIS A 220 11.11 -10.49 17.34
N ALA A 221 11.63 -11.33 16.44
CA ALA A 221 12.93 -11.12 15.82
C ALA A 221 12.99 -9.88 14.91
N VAL A 222 11.90 -9.58 14.20
CA VAL A 222 11.86 -8.48 13.22
C VAL A 222 11.47 -7.13 13.84
N LYS A 223 10.76 -7.14 14.97
CA LYS A 223 10.36 -5.93 15.71
C LYS A 223 11.55 -5.29 16.44
N PRO A 224 11.38 -4.09 16.99
CA PRO A 224 12.42 -3.46 17.82
C PRO A 224 12.93 -4.38 18.94
N GLU A 225 14.23 -4.38 19.17
CA GLU A 225 14.86 -5.19 20.22
C GLU A 225 14.31 -4.83 21.61
N PRO A 226 13.99 -5.79 22.47
CA PRO A 226 13.17 -5.55 23.66
C PRO A 226 13.82 -4.70 24.73
N HIS A 227 15.16 -4.61 24.77
CA HIS A 227 15.88 -3.89 25.83
C HIS A 227 16.00 -2.37 25.57
N TRP A 228 15.85 -1.90 24.33
CA TRP A 228 16.01 -0.49 23.97
C TRP A 228 15.01 0.03 22.91
N ALA A 229 14.12 -0.83 22.39
CA ALA A 229 13.09 -0.50 21.42
C ALA A 229 13.61 0.11 20.09
N ILE A 230 14.79 -0.34 19.63
CA ILE A 230 15.44 0.04 18.37
C ILE A 230 15.68 -1.23 17.53
N PRO A 231 15.61 -1.13 16.19
CA PRO A 231 15.19 -0.01 15.33
C PRO A 231 13.68 0.04 15.13
N GLN A 232 13.15 1.20 14.75
CA GLN A 232 11.75 1.37 14.38
C GLN A 232 11.55 1.13 12.87
N GLY A 233 10.90 0.02 12.53
CA GLY A 233 10.49 -0.28 11.16
C GLY A 233 11.64 -0.58 10.19
N GLN A 234 12.70 -1.24 10.67
CA GLN A 234 13.86 -1.64 9.86
C GLN A 234 14.27 -3.07 10.20
N SER A 235 14.77 -3.81 9.20
CA SER A 235 15.32 -5.16 9.35
C SER A 235 16.84 -5.19 9.61
N ALA A 236 17.50 -4.03 9.56
CA ALA A 236 18.96 -3.90 9.69
C ALA A 236 19.43 -3.94 11.16
N HIS A 237 19.24 -5.06 11.85
CA HIS A 237 19.67 -5.28 13.24
C HIS A 237 19.88 -6.76 13.57
N ASP A 238 20.50 -7.02 14.71
CA ASP A 238 20.99 -8.35 15.08
C ASP A 238 19.88 -9.41 15.18
N THR A 239 18.76 -9.13 15.83
CA THR A 239 17.76 -10.18 16.12
C THR A 239 17.07 -10.69 14.86
N PHE A 240 16.79 -9.82 13.89
CA PHE A 240 16.24 -10.25 12.60
C PHE A 240 17.21 -11.19 11.87
N TRP A 241 18.46 -10.77 11.70
CA TRP A 241 19.44 -11.54 10.96
C TRP A 241 19.93 -12.79 11.71
N ASP A 242 19.88 -12.79 13.04
CA ASP A 242 20.11 -14.01 13.83
C ASP A 242 19.04 -15.05 13.53
N TYR A 243 17.76 -14.65 13.58
CA TYR A 243 16.64 -15.53 13.22
C TYR A 243 16.77 -16.07 11.79
N VAL A 244 17.03 -15.19 10.81
CA VAL A 244 17.24 -15.59 9.41
C VAL A 244 18.37 -16.62 9.29
N SER A 245 19.48 -16.39 9.96
CA SER A 245 20.65 -17.28 9.93
C SER A 245 20.41 -18.66 10.56
N LEU A 246 19.40 -18.79 11.41
CA LEU A 246 19.04 -20.03 12.11
C LEU A 246 17.80 -20.71 11.52
N GLN A 247 17.05 -20.01 10.66
CA GLN A 247 15.84 -20.48 10.00
C GLN A 247 15.94 -20.27 8.48
N PRO A 248 16.65 -21.15 7.76
CA PRO A 248 16.93 -20.96 6.33
C PRO A 248 15.69 -20.96 5.44
N GLU A 249 14.55 -21.43 5.91
CA GLU A 249 13.26 -21.29 5.20
C GLU A 249 12.88 -19.83 4.93
N THR A 250 13.43 -18.88 5.70
CA THR A 250 13.19 -17.44 5.51
C THR A 250 13.86 -16.85 4.28
N LEU A 251 14.90 -17.50 3.78
CA LEU A 251 15.81 -16.92 2.76
C LEU A 251 15.09 -16.53 1.48
N HIS A 252 14.09 -17.30 1.05
CA HIS A 252 13.38 -16.97 -0.18
C HIS A 252 12.69 -15.60 -0.06
N ASN A 253 11.91 -15.38 1.00
CA ASN A 253 11.25 -14.09 1.17
C ASN A 253 12.24 -12.97 1.54
N VAL A 254 13.37 -13.29 2.19
CA VAL A 254 14.47 -12.33 2.42
C VAL A 254 15.06 -11.84 1.10
N MET A 255 15.25 -12.72 0.10
CA MET A 255 15.69 -12.30 -1.24
C MET A 255 14.73 -11.29 -1.86
N TRP A 256 13.41 -11.53 -1.75
CA TRP A 256 12.38 -10.58 -2.20
C TRP A 256 12.45 -9.25 -1.44
N ALA A 257 12.61 -9.27 -0.12
CA ALA A 257 12.73 -8.08 0.70
C ALA A 257 14.00 -7.25 0.38
N MET A 258 15.11 -7.94 0.06
CA MET A 258 16.37 -7.28 -0.32
C MET A 258 16.38 -6.80 -1.77
N SER A 259 15.44 -7.22 -2.59
CA SER A 259 15.29 -6.73 -3.97
C SER A 259 14.59 -5.36 -4.00
N ASP A 260 14.44 -4.81 -5.19
CA ASP A 260 13.71 -3.57 -5.44
C ASP A 260 12.21 -3.67 -5.10
N ARG A 261 11.67 -4.89 -4.99
CA ARG A 261 10.29 -5.12 -4.53
C ARG A 261 10.09 -4.74 -3.05
N GLY A 262 11.15 -4.70 -2.24
CA GLY A 262 11.13 -4.20 -0.87
C GLY A 262 11.01 -2.67 -0.74
N ILE A 263 11.18 -1.93 -1.83
CA ILE A 263 11.11 -0.46 -1.89
C ILE A 263 10.27 0.02 -3.08
N PRO A 264 8.98 -0.34 -3.16
CA PRO A 264 8.13 0.04 -4.28
C PRO A 264 8.04 1.57 -4.42
N ARG A 265 7.90 2.05 -5.66
CA ARG A 265 7.71 3.49 -5.94
C ARG A 265 6.40 4.01 -5.36
N SER A 266 5.35 3.20 -5.43
CA SER A 266 4.00 3.53 -5.01
C SER A 266 3.23 2.26 -4.73
N TYR A 267 2.16 2.34 -3.93
CA TYR A 267 1.18 1.25 -3.84
C TYR A 267 0.58 0.93 -5.21
N ARG A 268 0.40 1.93 -6.08
CA ARG A 268 -0.16 1.79 -7.43
C ARG A 268 0.71 0.99 -8.41
N THR A 269 1.99 0.81 -8.09
CA THR A 269 3.00 0.19 -8.97
C THR A 269 3.65 -1.05 -8.38
N MET A 270 2.99 -1.70 -7.42
CA MET A 270 3.44 -2.97 -6.84
C MET A 270 2.45 -4.09 -7.15
N GLU A 271 2.95 -5.28 -7.35
CA GLU A 271 2.13 -6.49 -7.44
C GLU A 271 1.60 -6.89 -6.05
N GLY A 272 0.54 -7.69 -6.03
CA GLY A 272 0.03 -8.31 -4.82
C GLY A 272 -0.17 -9.82 -5.02
N PHE A 273 -0.07 -10.59 -3.95
CA PHE A 273 -0.13 -12.05 -4.00
C PHE A 273 -0.93 -12.59 -2.81
N GLY A 274 -1.76 -13.61 -3.07
CA GLY A 274 -2.51 -14.30 -2.02
C GLY A 274 -1.65 -15.18 -1.12
N ILE A 275 -0.41 -15.45 -1.49
CA ILE A 275 0.61 -16.28 -0.82
C ILE A 275 0.24 -17.77 -0.80
N HIS A 276 -0.89 -18.09 -0.19
CA HIS A 276 -1.32 -19.48 0.03
C HIS A 276 -1.96 -20.11 -1.21
N THR A 277 -1.91 -21.41 -1.25
CA THR A 277 -2.76 -22.19 -2.12
C THR A 277 -4.13 -22.33 -1.47
N PHE A 278 -5.18 -21.87 -2.16
CA PHE A 278 -6.59 -22.06 -1.81
C PHE A 278 -7.21 -23.09 -2.77
N ARG A 279 -8.49 -23.39 -2.60
CA ARG A 279 -9.27 -24.22 -3.52
C ARG A 279 -10.42 -23.41 -4.13
N PHE A 280 -10.62 -23.54 -5.42
CA PHE A 280 -11.88 -23.28 -6.08
C PHE A 280 -12.70 -24.58 -6.10
N ILE A 281 -14.01 -24.46 -5.80
CA ILE A 281 -14.95 -25.57 -5.82
C ILE A 281 -16.05 -25.23 -6.81
N ASN A 282 -16.20 -26.06 -7.85
CA ASN A 282 -17.23 -25.85 -8.86
C ASN A 282 -18.61 -26.38 -8.42
N ALA A 283 -19.61 -26.28 -9.29
CA ALA A 283 -20.98 -26.69 -9.02
C ALA A 283 -21.12 -28.21 -8.76
N GLU A 284 -20.22 -29.02 -9.31
CA GLU A 284 -20.14 -30.46 -9.16
C GLU A 284 -19.36 -30.89 -7.90
N GLY A 285 -18.81 -29.94 -7.14
CA GLY A 285 -17.99 -30.21 -5.96
C GLY A 285 -16.53 -30.57 -6.28
N LYS A 286 -16.09 -30.44 -7.55
CA LYS A 286 -14.71 -30.67 -7.93
C LYS A 286 -13.82 -29.51 -7.44
N GLY A 287 -12.71 -29.87 -6.77
CA GLY A 287 -11.68 -28.94 -6.32
C GLY A 287 -10.65 -28.64 -7.40
N THR A 288 -10.12 -27.42 -7.37
CA THR A 288 -8.96 -26.98 -8.15
C THR A 288 -8.13 -26.07 -7.28
N PHE A 289 -6.85 -26.36 -7.12
CA PHE A 289 -5.97 -25.43 -6.38
C PHE A 289 -5.80 -24.13 -7.13
N VAL A 290 -5.80 -23.02 -6.37
CA VAL A 290 -5.67 -21.68 -6.94
C VAL A 290 -4.68 -20.83 -6.11
N ARG A 291 -3.84 -20.07 -6.83
CA ARG A 291 -3.07 -18.96 -6.28
C ARG A 291 -3.48 -17.67 -6.94
N PHE A 292 -3.62 -16.62 -6.12
CA PHE A 292 -4.10 -15.31 -6.55
C PHE A 292 -2.96 -14.32 -6.72
N HIS A 293 -3.05 -13.52 -7.78
CA HIS A 293 -2.11 -12.47 -8.14
C HIS A 293 -2.85 -11.16 -8.42
N TRP A 294 -2.32 -10.04 -7.95
CA TRP A 294 -2.72 -8.71 -8.38
C TRP A 294 -1.62 -8.11 -9.24
N LYS A 295 -1.91 -7.81 -10.49
CA LYS A 295 -0.98 -7.18 -11.44
C LYS A 295 -1.39 -5.72 -11.65
N PRO A 296 -0.53 -4.72 -11.31
CA PRO A 296 -0.87 -3.31 -11.47
C PRO A 296 -0.91 -2.93 -12.96
N VAL A 297 -2.01 -2.31 -13.40
CA VAL A 297 -2.16 -1.83 -14.79
C VAL A 297 -1.17 -0.70 -15.10
N ALA A 298 -0.81 0.09 -14.09
CA ALA A 298 0.22 1.13 -14.21
C ALA A 298 1.65 0.56 -14.47
N GLY A 299 1.83 -0.76 -14.37
CA GLY A 299 3.12 -1.41 -14.43
C GLY A 299 3.85 -1.41 -13.09
N LYS A 300 4.97 -2.12 -13.05
CA LYS A 300 5.81 -2.27 -11.85
C LYS A 300 6.87 -1.18 -11.81
N ALA A 301 7.10 -0.59 -10.63
CA ALA A 301 8.14 0.41 -10.44
C ALA A 301 8.64 0.42 -8.99
N SER A 302 9.94 0.68 -8.82
CA SER A 302 10.58 0.82 -7.51
C SER A 302 11.24 2.18 -7.33
N LEU A 303 11.55 2.50 -6.08
CA LEU A 303 12.55 3.50 -5.74
C LEU A 303 13.96 2.91 -5.92
N ILE A 304 14.98 3.75 -5.81
CA ILE A 304 16.35 3.31 -5.52
C ILE A 304 16.64 3.54 -4.03
N TRP A 305 17.66 2.87 -3.47
CA TRP A 305 17.86 2.88 -2.02
C TRP A 305 18.13 4.27 -1.44
N ASP A 306 18.97 5.09 -2.06
CA ASP A 306 19.26 6.47 -1.62
C ASP A 306 17.98 7.34 -1.63
N GLU A 307 17.15 7.21 -2.67
CA GLU A 307 15.87 7.90 -2.79
C GLU A 307 14.90 7.46 -1.67
N SER A 308 14.80 6.15 -1.42
CA SER A 308 13.97 5.60 -0.36
C SER A 308 14.33 6.15 1.02
N GLN A 309 15.62 6.19 1.35
CA GLN A 309 16.11 6.77 2.60
C GLN A 309 15.81 8.26 2.72
N LYS A 310 15.99 9.02 1.65
CA LYS A 310 15.69 10.46 1.64
C LYS A 310 14.20 10.74 1.77
N LEU A 311 13.34 9.96 1.11
CA LEU A 311 11.89 10.04 1.26
C LEU A 311 11.45 9.76 2.70
N THR A 312 12.05 8.79 3.37
CA THR A 312 11.76 8.50 4.79
C THR A 312 11.88 9.73 5.68
N GLY A 313 12.85 10.60 5.40
CA GLY A 313 13.05 11.84 6.15
C GLY A 313 12.30 13.06 5.62
N ARG A 314 12.05 13.12 4.31
CA ARG A 314 11.44 14.29 3.66
C ARG A 314 9.92 14.23 3.58
N ASP A 315 9.38 13.04 3.34
CA ASP A 315 7.93 12.77 3.33
C ASP A 315 7.67 11.34 3.83
N PRO A 316 7.59 11.13 5.15
CA PRO A 316 7.33 9.80 5.71
C PRO A 316 5.99 9.21 5.27
N ASP A 317 5.06 10.04 4.79
CA ASP A 317 3.71 9.69 4.33
C ASP A 317 3.62 9.52 2.80
N PHE A 318 4.75 9.37 2.11
CA PHE A 318 4.83 9.44 0.65
C PHE A 318 3.88 8.48 -0.08
N HIS A 319 3.83 7.19 0.28
CA HIS A 319 2.92 6.24 -0.36
C HIS A 319 1.46 6.50 -0.03
N ARG A 320 1.18 6.92 1.20
CA ARG A 320 -0.17 7.32 1.63
C ARG A 320 -0.66 8.52 0.84
N ARG A 321 0.20 9.54 0.70
CA ARG A 321 -0.09 10.76 -0.07
C ARG A 321 -0.29 10.45 -1.55
N ASP A 322 0.60 9.66 -2.16
CA ASP A 322 0.53 9.26 -3.56
C ASP A 322 -0.80 8.55 -3.89
N LEU A 323 -1.22 7.62 -3.03
CA LEU A 323 -2.50 6.92 -3.19
C LEU A 323 -3.69 7.88 -3.10
N TRP A 324 -3.69 8.74 -2.08
CA TRP A 324 -4.75 9.71 -1.86
C TRP A 324 -4.87 10.70 -3.01
N GLU A 325 -3.77 11.36 -3.36
CA GLU A 325 -3.74 12.39 -4.41
C GLU A 325 -4.08 11.81 -5.80
N ALA A 326 -3.66 10.58 -6.10
CA ALA A 326 -4.02 9.92 -7.36
C ALA A 326 -5.54 9.71 -7.47
N ILE A 327 -6.19 9.24 -6.39
CA ILE A 327 -7.64 9.04 -6.38
C ILE A 327 -8.38 10.38 -6.50
N GLU A 328 -7.95 11.43 -5.78
CA GLU A 328 -8.53 12.77 -5.87
C GLU A 328 -8.36 13.39 -7.27
N ALA A 329 -7.26 13.09 -7.95
CA ALA A 329 -7.01 13.55 -9.31
C ALA A 329 -7.79 12.75 -10.38
N GLY A 330 -8.47 11.66 -10.01
CA GLY A 330 -9.13 10.76 -10.95
C GLY A 330 -8.20 9.73 -11.61
N ASP A 331 -6.93 9.66 -11.21
CA ASP A 331 -5.96 8.63 -11.65
C ASP A 331 -6.12 7.36 -10.83
N TYR A 332 -7.27 6.74 -10.96
CA TYR A 332 -7.66 5.59 -10.17
C TYR A 332 -6.66 4.44 -10.30
N PRO A 333 -6.12 3.92 -9.18
CA PRO A 333 -5.30 2.70 -9.22
C PRO A 333 -6.10 1.52 -9.74
N GLU A 334 -5.53 0.81 -10.71
CA GLU A 334 -6.16 -0.36 -11.34
C GLU A 334 -5.26 -1.59 -11.20
N TYR A 335 -5.88 -2.73 -10.89
CA TYR A 335 -5.18 -4.01 -10.76
C TYR A 335 -5.97 -5.11 -11.45
N GLU A 336 -5.27 -5.97 -12.18
CA GLU A 336 -5.85 -7.18 -12.74
C GLU A 336 -5.69 -8.34 -11.77
N LEU A 337 -6.79 -9.03 -11.48
CA LEU A 337 -6.77 -10.28 -10.73
C LEU A 337 -6.33 -11.40 -11.66
N GLY A 338 -5.24 -12.05 -11.32
CA GLY A 338 -4.74 -13.23 -11.98
C GLY A 338 -4.87 -14.47 -11.10
N VAL A 339 -5.03 -15.62 -11.71
CA VAL A 339 -5.06 -16.92 -11.03
C VAL A 339 -4.12 -17.90 -11.70
N GLN A 340 -3.41 -18.70 -10.90
CA GLN A 340 -2.75 -19.91 -11.31
C GLN A 340 -3.61 -21.07 -10.85
N LEU A 341 -3.96 -21.97 -11.76
CA LEU A 341 -4.88 -23.09 -11.53
C LEU A 341 -4.16 -24.41 -11.67
N ILE A 342 -4.26 -25.27 -10.68
CA ILE A 342 -3.65 -26.60 -10.66
C ILE A 342 -4.75 -27.61 -10.31
N PRO A 343 -5.02 -28.62 -11.17
CA PRO A 343 -5.88 -29.73 -10.82
C PRO A 343 -5.41 -30.42 -9.53
N GLU A 344 -6.31 -30.87 -8.67
CA GLU A 344 -5.92 -31.53 -7.40
C GLU A 344 -5.08 -32.79 -7.65
N GLU A 345 -5.32 -33.50 -8.76
CA GLU A 345 -4.53 -34.65 -9.17
C GLU A 345 -3.06 -34.32 -9.48
N ASP A 346 -2.73 -33.04 -9.72
CA ASP A 346 -1.38 -32.52 -9.99
C ASP A 346 -0.67 -31.97 -8.74
N GLU A 347 -1.22 -32.18 -7.52
CA GLU A 347 -0.66 -31.66 -6.26
C GLU A 347 0.84 -31.97 -6.10
N PHE A 348 1.24 -33.20 -6.45
CA PHE A 348 2.62 -33.69 -6.29
C PHE A 348 3.43 -33.69 -7.60
N LYS A 349 3.01 -32.92 -8.60
CA LYS A 349 3.67 -32.87 -9.92
C LYS A 349 4.99 -32.08 -9.90
N PHE A 350 5.14 -31.17 -8.96
CA PHE A 350 6.29 -30.28 -8.86
C PHE A 350 7.35 -30.87 -7.92
N ASP A 351 8.60 -30.42 -8.07
CA ASP A 351 9.69 -30.74 -7.16
C ASP A 351 9.71 -29.90 -5.86
N PHE A 352 8.67 -29.11 -5.66
CA PHE A 352 8.36 -28.36 -4.45
C PHE A 352 6.92 -28.63 -4.01
N ASP A 353 6.63 -28.40 -2.73
CA ASP A 353 5.30 -28.60 -2.16
C ASP A 353 4.42 -27.36 -2.37
N LEU A 354 3.21 -27.53 -2.93
CA LEU A 354 2.25 -26.45 -3.14
C LEU A 354 1.72 -25.85 -1.84
N LEU A 355 1.82 -26.57 -0.72
CA LEU A 355 1.36 -26.16 0.59
C LEU A 355 2.47 -25.46 1.42
N ASP A 356 3.67 -25.37 0.86
CA ASP A 356 4.77 -24.61 1.48
C ASP A 356 4.65 -23.13 1.14
N ALA A 357 4.29 -22.31 2.13
CA ALA A 357 4.13 -20.87 1.97
C ALA A 357 5.43 -20.12 1.61
N THR A 358 6.60 -20.78 1.67
CA THR A 358 7.88 -20.22 1.20
C THR A 358 8.19 -20.53 -0.26
N LYS A 359 7.29 -21.22 -0.94
CA LYS A 359 7.43 -21.59 -2.35
C LYS A 359 6.41 -20.85 -3.22
N LEU A 360 6.88 -20.34 -4.35
CA LEU A 360 6.02 -19.82 -5.42
C LEU A 360 5.84 -20.88 -6.52
N ILE A 361 4.85 -20.68 -7.37
CA ILE A 361 4.70 -21.44 -8.61
C ILE A 361 5.20 -20.55 -9.75
N PRO A 362 6.33 -20.90 -10.40
CA PRO A 362 6.84 -20.13 -11.53
C PRO A 362 5.80 -19.97 -12.65
N GLU A 363 5.67 -18.76 -13.22
CA GLU A 363 4.72 -18.50 -14.32
C GLU A 363 5.08 -19.30 -15.58
N GLU A 364 6.34 -19.66 -15.76
CA GLU A 364 6.81 -20.56 -16.82
C GLU A 364 6.27 -22.00 -16.69
N LEU A 365 5.92 -22.45 -15.48
CA LEU A 365 5.32 -23.78 -15.25
C LEU A 365 3.79 -23.73 -15.27
N VAL A 366 3.20 -22.71 -14.66
CA VAL A 366 1.75 -22.49 -14.62
C VAL A 366 1.48 -21.01 -14.89
N PRO A 367 1.11 -20.64 -16.11
CA PRO A 367 0.85 -19.25 -16.46
C PRO A 367 -0.27 -18.63 -15.62
N VAL A 368 -0.12 -17.36 -15.27
CA VAL A 368 -1.17 -16.56 -14.62
C VAL A 368 -2.25 -16.20 -15.64
N GLN A 369 -3.49 -16.58 -15.36
CA GLN A 369 -4.66 -16.22 -16.15
C GLN A 369 -5.34 -15.00 -15.55
N LEU A 370 -5.45 -13.92 -16.32
CA LEU A 370 -6.18 -12.72 -15.89
C LEU A 370 -7.69 -12.97 -15.94
N VAL A 371 -8.38 -12.74 -14.83
CA VAL A 371 -9.79 -13.12 -14.66
C VAL A 371 -10.72 -11.94 -14.32
N GLY A 372 -10.18 -10.80 -13.95
CA GLY A 372 -10.99 -9.62 -13.64
C GLY A 372 -10.14 -8.41 -13.31
N LYS A 373 -10.78 -7.29 -13.06
CA LYS A 373 -10.13 -6.01 -12.74
C LYS A 373 -10.73 -5.37 -11.49
N MET A 374 -9.86 -4.82 -10.67
CA MET A 374 -10.19 -3.96 -9.54
C MET A 374 -9.79 -2.52 -9.85
N VAL A 375 -10.67 -1.58 -9.51
CA VAL A 375 -10.42 -0.13 -9.61
C VAL A 375 -10.65 0.51 -8.25
N LEU A 376 -9.70 1.29 -7.76
CA LEU A 376 -9.82 2.03 -6.51
C LEU A 376 -10.16 3.49 -6.82
N ASN A 377 -11.41 3.87 -6.61
CA ASN A 377 -11.97 5.13 -7.11
C ASN A 377 -12.47 6.09 -6.01
N ARG A 378 -12.25 5.76 -4.73
CA ARG A 378 -12.67 6.63 -3.64
C ARG A 378 -11.78 6.49 -2.40
N ASN A 379 -11.36 7.62 -1.86
CA ASN A 379 -10.69 7.69 -0.56
C ASN A 379 -11.68 7.48 0.60
N PRO A 380 -11.23 6.96 1.77
CA PRO A 380 -12.02 6.94 3.00
C PRO A 380 -12.39 8.37 3.44
N ASP A 381 -13.60 8.55 3.96
CA ASP A 381 -13.99 9.83 4.56
C ASP A 381 -13.38 10.03 5.97
N ASN A 382 -13.15 8.93 6.69
CA ASN A 382 -12.53 8.99 8.01
C ASN A 382 -11.50 7.85 8.18
N PHE A 383 -10.27 8.24 8.43
CA PHE A 383 -9.16 7.29 8.54
C PHE A 383 -9.35 6.28 9.67
N PHE A 384 -9.81 6.71 10.85
CA PHE A 384 -10.02 5.80 11.98
C PHE A 384 -11.19 4.85 11.72
N ALA A 385 -12.35 5.39 11.38
CA ALA A 385 -13.57 4.62 11.22
C ALA A 385 -13.48 3.56 10.10
N GLU A 386 -12.80 3.90 9.00
CA GLU A 386 -12.77 3.05 7.81
C GLU A 386 -11.45 2.28 7.66
N ASN A 387 -10.28 2.87 8.00
CA ASN A 387 -9.00 2.19 7.86
C ASN A 387 -8.53 1.50 9.14
N GLU A 388 -8.56 2.20 10.30
CA GLU A 388 -8.08 1.60 11.55
C GLU A 388 -9.02 0.49 12.06
N GLN A 389 -10.33 0.67 11.94
CA GLN A 389 -11.31 -0.32 12.38
C GLN A 389 -11.56 -1.47 11.39
N ALA A 390 -10.99 -1.42 10.18
CA ALA A 390 -11.13 -2.52 9.22
C ALA A 390 -10.51 -3.81 9.77
N ALA A 391 -11.29 -4.89 9.74
CA ALA A 391 -10.91 -6.22 10.14
C ALA A 391 -10.86 -7.15 8.93
N PHE A 392 -9.66 -7.52 8.50
CA PHE A 392 -9.45 -8.51 7.44
C PHE A 392 -9.23 -9.89 8.07
N HIS A 393 -9.68 -10.95 7.38
CA HIS A 393 -9.51 -12.32 7.86
C HIS A 393 -9.42 -13.30 6.68
N PRO A 394 -8.33 -14.06 6.51
CA PRO A 394 -8.22 -15.02 5.42
C PRO A 394 -9.25 -16.18 5.50
N GLY A 395 -9.92 -16.33 6.63
CA GLY A 395 -11.04 -17.25 6.82
C GLY A 395 -12.39 -16.71 6.33
N HIS A 396 -12.49 -15.44 5.91
CA HIS A 396 -13.67 -14.94 5.25
C HIS A 396 -13.67 -15.45 3.81
N ILE A 397 -14.44 -16.50 3.56
CA ILE A 397 -14.63 -17.11 2.25
C ILE A 397 -16.13 -17.22 1.94
N VAL A 398 -16.45 -17.44 0.67
CA VAL A 398 -17.82 -17.62 0.18
C VAL A 398 -17.96 -18.98 -0.50
N PRO A 399 -19.18 -19.49 -0.77
CA PRO A 399 -19.35 -20.73 -1.50
C PRO A 399 -18.55 -20.72 -2.81
N GLY A 400 -17.83 -21.79 -3.08
CA GLY A 400 -16.94 -21.88 -4.26
C GLY A 400 -15.48 -21.62 -3.97
N LEU A 401 -15.13 -21.23 -2.73
CA LEU A 401 -13.76 -21.18 -2.22
C LEU A 401 -13.62 -22.12 -1.02
N ASP A 402 -12.43 -22.68 -0.84
CA ASP A 402 -12.09 -23.42 0.39
C ASP A 402 -10.59 -23.35 0.68
N PHE A 403 -10.21 -23.83 1.84
CA PHE A 403 -8.84 -23.83 2.33
C PHE A 403 -8.04 -25.03 1.83
N SER A 404 -6.72 -24.90 1.88
CA SER A 404 -5.79 -26.03 1.76
C SER A 404 -5.23 -26.41 3.14
N ASN A 405 -4.43 -27.47 3.16
CA ASN A 405 -3.72 -27.93 4.35
C ASN A 405 -2.40 -27.19 4.62
N ASP A 406 -2.19 -26.00 4.02
CA ASP A 406 -1.05 -25.12 4.30
C ASP A 406 -1.00 -24.79 5.79
N PRO A 407 0.05 -25.21 6.55
CA PRO A 407 0.08 -25.05 8.00
C PRO A 407 0.18 -23.59 8.46
N LEU A 408 0.69 -22.70 7.61
CA LEU A 408 0.67 -21.27 7.88
C LEU A 408 -0.73 -20.70 7.67
N LEU A 409 -1.45 -21.07 6.61
CA LEU A 409 -2.83 -20.66 6.39
C LEU A 409 -3.73 -21.08 7.54
N GLN A 410 -3.64 -22.34 7.96
CA GLN A 410 -4.47 -22.89 9.05
C GLN A 410 -4.30 -22.10 10.35
N GLY A 411 -3.07 -21.70 10.71
CA GLY A 411 -2.86 -20.86 11.89
C GLY A 411 -3.42 -19.44 11.75
N ARG A 412 -3.42 -18.91 10.53
CA ARG A 412 -4.02 -17.59 10.23
C ARG A 412 -5.54 -17.58 10.46
N LEU A 413 -6.23 -18.73 10.24
CA LEU A 413 -7.66 -18.83 10.44
C LEU A 413 -8.09 -18.62 11.92
N PHE A 414 -7.20 -18.86 12.86
CA PHE A 414 -7.41 -18.54 14.27
C PHE A 414 -6.92 -17.11 14.61
N SER A 415 -5.69 -16.78 14.26
CA SER A 415 -4.98 -15.57 14.71
C SER A 415 -5.72 -14.27 14.39
N TYR A 416 -6.33 -14.18 13.22
CA TYR A 416 -7.01 -12.95 12.79
C TYR A 416 -8.29 -12.66 13.57
N THR A 417 -9.04 -13.68 13.99
CA THR A 417 -10.18 -13.51 14.89
C THR A 417 -9.70 -13.11 16.28
N ASP A 418 -8.72 -13.84 16.82
CA ASP A 418 -8.19 -13.62 18.18
C ASP A 418 -7.70 -12.18 18.39
N THR A 419 -6.88 -11.67 17.47
CA THR A 419 -6.37 -10.29 17.56
C THR A 419 -7.47 -9.23 17.41
N GLN A 420 -8.50 -9.46 16.57
CA GLN A 420 -9.61 -8.51 16.39
C GLN A 420 -10.44 -8.34 17.66
N ILE A 421 -10.68 -9.40 18.43
CA ILE A 421 -11.43 -9.33 19.69
C ILE A 421 -10.83 -8.31 20.64
N SER A 422 -9.51 -8.36 20.84
CA SER A 422 -8.80 -7.38 21.68
C SER A 422 -8.73 -5.99 21.05
N ARG A 423 -8.36 -5.93 19.79
CA ARG A 423 -8.09 -4.66 19.10
C ARG A 423 -9.36 -3.83 18.89
N LEU A 424 -10.47 -4.46 18.57
CA LEU A 424 -11.74 -3.81 18.24
C LEU A 424 -12.79 -3.89 19.36
N GLY A 425 -12.41 -4.39 20.54
CA GLY A 425 -13.20 -4.25 21.76
C GLY A 425 -14.29 -5.30 21.96
N GLY A 426 -14.24 -6.44 21.30
CA GLY A 426 -15.17 -7.54 21.54
C GLY A 426 -15.54 -8.37 20.32
N PRO A 427 -16.37 -9.41 20.48
CA PRO A 427 -16.70 -10.35 19.42
C PRO A 427 -17.59 -9.75 18.31
N ASN A 428 -18.24 -8.62 18.58
CA ASN A 428 -19.17 -7.95 17.65
C ASN A 428 -18.46 -6.97 16.68
N PHE A 429 -17.14 -7.12 16.47
CA PHE A 429 -16.39 -6.24 15.55
C PHE A 429 -16.89 -6.28 14.09
N HIS A 430 -17.60 -7.35 13.71
CA HIS A 430 -18.26 -7.44 12.40
C HIS A 430 -19.44 -6.45 12.25
N GLU A 431 -19.98 -5.90 13.34
CA GLU A 431 -21.02 -4.88 13.33
C GLU A 431 -20.48 -3.47 13.10
N ILE A 432 -19.16 -3.24 13.22
CA ILE A 432 -18.53 -1.97 12.85
C ILE A 432 -18.81 -1.72 11.35
N PRO A 433 -19.28 -0.53 10.97
CA PRO A 433 -19.81 -0.28 9.63
C PRO A 433 -18.92 -0.76 8.49
N ILE A 434 -17.62 -0.53 8.56
CA ILE A 434 -16.68 -0.96 7.50
C ILE A 434 -16.58 -2.49 7.37
N ASN A 435 -16.83 -3.23 8.46
CA ASN A 435 -16.72 -4.69 8.52
C ASN A 435 -18.03 -5.40 8.19
N ARG A 436 -19.17 -4.69 8.17
CA ARG A 436 -20.48 -5.29 7.87
C ARG A 436 -20.54 -5.80 6.43
N PRO A 437 -21.10 -7.00 6.18
CA PRO A 437 -21.44 -7.44 4.85
C PRO A 437 -22.53 -6.53 4.24
N THR A 438 -22.65 -6.52 2.92
CA THR A 438 -23.76 -5.85 2.20
C THR A 438 -24.98 -6.74 2.09
N CYS A 439 -24.78 -8.06 2.13
CA CYS A 439 -25.87 -9.03 2.20
C CYS A 439 -26.42 -9.15 3.63
N PRO A 440 -27.70 -9.55 3.80
CA PRO A 440 -28.24 -9.85 5.12
C PRO A 440 -27.51 -11.00 5.79
N TYR A 441 -27.29 -10.90 7.10
CA TYR A 441 -26.77 -12.01 7.93
C TYR A 441 -27.67 -12.26 9.12
N HIS A 442 -27.92 -13.54 9.40
CA HIS A 442 -28.77 -14.01 10.50
C HIS A 442 -28.14 -15.24 11.15
N ASN A 443 -27.97 -15.21 12.44
CA ASN A 443 -27.43 -16.33 13.24
C ASN A 443 -27.99 -16.33 14.67
N PHE A 444 -27.52 -17.25 15.49
CA PHE A 444 -27.89 -17.33 16.91
C PHE A 444 -26.84 -16.76 17.87
N GLN A 445 -25.82 -16.05 17.32
CA GLN A 445 -24.84 -15.34 18.13
C GLN A 445 -25.53 -14.12 18.77
N ARG A 446 -25.38 -13.99 20.08
CA ARG A 446 -26.09 -12.97 20.85
C ARG A 446 -25.16 -12.34 21.87
N ASP A 447 -25.54 -11.12 22.25
CA ASP A 447 -24.96 -10.38 23.36
C ASP A 447 -23.45 -10.01 23.11
N GLY A 448 -22.73 -9.76 24.19
CA GLY A 448 -21.33 -9.34 24.12
C GLY A 448 -21.14 -7.83 23.93
N MET A 449 -19.90 -7.37 24.13
CA MET A 449 -19.56 -5.94 24.05
C MET A 449 -19.89 -5.36 22.66
N HIS A 450 -20.45 -4.15 22.67
CA HIS A 450 -20.78 -3.37 21.46
C HIS A 450 -21.79 -4.05 20.52
N ARG A 451 -22.66 -4.92 21.07
CA ARG A 451 -23.82 -5.43 20.30
C ARG A 451 -24.70 -4.25 19.89
N MET A 452 -24.91 -4.07 18.59
CA MET A 452 -25.71 -2.96 18.02
C MET A 452 -27.01 -3.43 17.39
N ASP A 453 -27.06 -4.64 16.87
CA ASP A 453 -28.26 -5.20 16.27
C ASP A 453 -29.27 -5.63 17.34
N ILE A 454 -30.56 -5.39 17.09
CA ILE A 454 -31.66 -5.76 17.97
C ILE A 454 -32.32 -7.01 17.40
N ASP A 455 -31.96 -8.16 17.94
CA ASP A 455 -32.57 -9.44 17.55
C ASP A 455 -33.96 -9.58 18.18
N THR A 456 -34.95 -9.75 17.33
CA THR A 456 -36.37 -9.90 17.78
C THR A 456 -36.82 -11.36 17.90
N ASN A 457 -35.96 -12.32 17.52
CA ASN A 457 -36.26 -13.74 17.61
C ASN A 457 -36.27 -14.18 19.06
N PRO A 458 -37.36 -14.82 19.58
CA PRO A 458 -37.45 -15.34 20.95
C PRO A 458 -36.56 -16.55 21.21
N ALA A 459 -36.07 -17.23 20.17
CA ALA A 459 -35.13 -18.34 20.26
C ALA A 459 -33.74 -17.90 19.80
N ASN A 460 -32.71 -18.19 20.61
CA ASN A 460 -31.30 -17.92 20.30
C ASN A 460 -30.49 -19.24 20.17
N TYR A 461 -31.14 -20.29 19.73
CA TYR A 461 -30.55 -21.62 19.57
C TYR A 461 -31.22 -22.38 18.42
N GLU A 462 -30.53 -23.33 17.86
CA GLU A 462 -31.00 -24.28 16.85
C GLU A 462 -30.70 -25.72 17.31
N PRO A 463 -31.61 -26.68 17.11
CA PRO A 463 -32.96 -26.51 16.59
C PRO A 463 -33.94 -25.92 17.63
N ASN A 464 -34.97 -25.21 17.17
CA ASN A 464 -36.04 -24.72 18.03
C ASN A 464 -37.40 -24.90 17.39
N SER A 465 -38.45 -25.06 18.23
CA SER A 465 -39.86 -25.08 17.82
C SER A 465 -40.59 -23.78 18.15
N ILE A 466 -39.95 -22.86 18.85
CA ILE A 466 -40.58 -21.62 19.35
C ILE A 466 -40.78 -20.64 18.19
N ASN A 467 -39.87 -20.64 17.22
CA ASN A 467 -39.92 -19.77 16.06
C ASN A 467 -39.76 -20.56 14.75
N ASP A 468 -40.42 -21.73 14.66
CA ASP A 468 -40.38 -22.60 13.47
C ASP A 468 -38.97 -22.88 12.94
N ASN A 469 -37.98 -22.94 13.85
CA ASN A 469 -36.56 -23.11 13.56
C ASN A 469 -35.95 -22.03 12.64
N TRP A 470 -36.41 -20.77 12.74
CA TRP A 470 -35.78 -19.65 12.03
C TRP A 470 -34.78 -18.86 12.89
N PRO A 471 -33.64 -18.39 12.30
CA PRO A 471 -33.06 -18.76 11.00
C PRO A 471 -32.63 -20.23 11.02
N ARG A 472 -32.52 -20.85 9.83
CA ARG A 472 -32.18 -22.29 9.73
C ARG A 472 -31.16 -22.52 8.61
N GLU A 473 -30.55 -23.71 8.67
CA GLU A 473 -29.63 -24.19 7.63
C GLU A 473 -30.22 -24.06 6.23
N THR A 474 -29.34 -23.79 5.26
CA THR A 474 -29.68 -23.63 3.85
C THR A 474 -28.99 -24.75 3.05
N PRO A 475 -29.68 -25.43 2.14
CA PRO A 475 -29.03 -26.39 1.24
C PRO A 475 -27.83 -25.83 0.52
N PRO A 476 -26.79 -26.65 0.27
CA PRO A 476 -25.57 -26.20 -0.38
C PRO A 476 -25.83 -25.53 -1.74
N ALA A 477 -24.92 -24.63 -2.13
CA ALA A 477 -24.88 -24.10 -3.50
C ALA A 477 -24.58 -25.25 -4.50
N PRO A 478 -25.17 -25.25 -5.71
CA PRO A 478 -25.95 -24.13 -6.29
C PRO A 478 -27.44 -24.13 -5.96
N LYS A 479 -27.93 -25.03 -5.13
CA LYS A 479 -29.39 -25.15 -4.88
C LYS A 479 -29.97 -23.94 -4.16
N ALA A 480 -29.33 -23.52 -3.05
CA ALA A 480 -29.81 -22.42 -2.22
C ALA A 480 -28.69 -21.58 -1.57
N GLY A 481 -27.45 -21.74 -2.01
CA GLY A 481 -26.33 -20.86 -1.63
C GLY A 481 -25.62 -21.24 -0.30
N GLY A 482 -25.97 -22.33 0.37
CA GLY A 482 -25.30 -22.76 1.59
C GLY A 482 -23.84 -23.14 1.34
N PHE A 483 -22.96 -22.76 2.27
CA PHE A 483 -21.56 -23.20 2.25
C PHE A 483 -21.45 -24.66 2.68
N GLU A 484 -20.63 -25.42 1.98
CA GLU A 484 -20.26 -26.78 2.32
C GLU A 484 -18.76 -26.93 2.12
N SER A 485 -18.06 -27.44 3.14
CA SER A 485 -16.63 -27.70 3.07
C SER A 485 -16.31 -28.80 2.05
N HIS A 486 -15.22 -28.60 1.32
CA HIS A 486 -14.71 -29.60 0.39
C HIS A 486 -14.32 -30.90 1.11
N GLN A 487 -14.80 -32.03 0.61
CA GLN A 487 -14.52 -33.33 1.21
C GLN A 487 -13.16 -33.84 0.71
N GLU A 488 -12.20 -33.89 1.61
CA GLU A 488 -10.85 -34.38 1.34
C GLU A 488 -10.54 -35.62 2.21
N ARG A 489 -9.95 -36.64 1.59
CA ARG A 489 -9.45 -37.79 2.34
C ARG A 489 -8.12 -37.44 2.99
N ILE A 490 -8.05 -37.60 4.32
CA ILE A 490 -6.84 -37.45 5.12
C ILE A 490 -6.35 -38.84 5.55
N GLU A 491 -5.06 -39.13 5.31
CA GLU A 491 -4.41 -40.36 5.73
C GLU A 491 -3.12 -40.02 6.48
N GLY A 492 -2.99 -40.45 7.75
CA GLY A 492 -1.80 -40.18 8.55
C GLY A 492 -2.03 -40.35 10.06
N HIS A 493 -0.96 -40.13 10.81
CA HIS A 493 -0.94 -40.10 12.26
C HIS A 493 -0.87 -38.68 12.80
N LYS A 494 -1.43 -38.40 13.97
CA LYS A 494 -1.24 -37.13 14.68
C LYS A 494 0.20 -37.07 15.20
N ILE A 495 1.06 -36.32 14.54
CA ILE A 495 2.48 -36.18 14.85
C ILE A 495 2.87 -34.69 14.89
N ARG A 496 4.01 -34.40 15.52
CA ARG A 496 4.61 -33.05 15.53
C ARG A 496 5.94 -33.13 14.79
N GLU A 497 5.86 -33.12 13.48
CA GLU A 497 7.02 -33.21 12.57
C GLU A 497 6.82 -32.31 11.38
N ARG A 498 7.93 -31.81 10.80
CA ARG A 498 7.91 -31.12 9.51
C ARG A 498 7.93 -32.14 8.38
N SER A 499 7.13 -31.89 7.33
CA SER A 499 7.21 -32.71 6.13
C SER A 499 8.61 -32.65 5.51
N PRO A 500 9.18 -33.76 5.06
CA PRO A 500 10.43 -33.78 4.29
C PRO A 500 10.36 -32.90 3.03
N SER A 501 9.16 -32.74 2.42
CA SER A 501 8.95 -31.87 1.24
C SER A 501 9.20 -30.40 1.53
N PHE A 502 9.18 -29.98 2.82
CA PHE A 502 9.49 -28.61 3.28
C PHE A 502 10.99 -28.42 3.59
N GLY A 503 11.83 -29.40 3.35
CA GLY A 503 13.24 -29.40 3.76
C GLY A 503 14.23 -28.75 2.78
N GLU A 504 13.75 -28.24 1.64
CA GLU A 504 14.57 -27.59 0.62
C GLU A 504 14.39 -26.06 0.71
N TYR A 505 15.51 -25.28 0.81
CA TYR A 505 15.50 -23.86 1.10
C TYR A 505 16.22 -22.97 0.09
N TYR A 506 16.94 -23.51 -0.89
CA TYR A 506 17.89 -22.76 -1.71
C TYR A 506 17.54 -22.70 -3.20
N SER A 507 16.82 -23.68 -3.75
CA SER A 507 16.48 -23.75 -5.19
C SER A 507 15.67 -22.57 -5.66
N GLN A 508 14.61 -22.18 -4.94
CA GLN A 508 13.77 -21.04 -5.34
C GLN A 508 14.42 -19.69 -5.10
N PRO A 509 15.14 -19.43 -3.99
CA PRO A 509 15.99 -18.24 -3.88
C PRO A 509 17.00 -18.12 -5.03
N ARG A 510 17.59 -19.24 -5.48
CA ARG A 510 18.49 -19.25 -6.63
C ARG A 510 17.77 -18.94 -7.94
N LEU A 511 16.59 -19.53 -8.18
CA LEU A 511 15.75 -19.21 -9.34
C LEU A 511 15.44 -17.71 -9.35
N PHE A 512 15.05 -17.13 -8.21
CA PHE A 512 14.81 -15.69 -8.07
C PHE A 512 16.06 -14.89 -8.44
N TRP A 513 17.23 -15.21 -7.84
CA TRP A 513 18.50 -14.53 -8.13
C TRP A 513 18.87 -14.56 -9.61
N GLN A 514 18.79 -15.73 -10.24
CA GLN A 514 19.17 -15.91 -11.64
C GLN A 514 18.20 -15.26 -12.62
N SER A 515 16.96 -15.00 -12.18
CA SER A 515 15.93 -14.33 -12.98
C SER A 515 16.10 -12.81 -13.00
N GLN A 516 16.89 -12.26 -12.08
CA GLN A 516 17.11 -10.83 -12.00
C GLN A 516 18.03 -10.30 -13.08
N THR A 517 17.80 -9.07 -13.54
CA THR A 517 18.73 -8.34 -14.42
C THR A 517 20.04 -8.02 -13.67
N PRO A 518 21.15 -7.71 -14.36
CA PRO A 518 22.39 -7.32 -13.70
C PRO A 518 22.26 -6.11 -12.76
N VAL A 519 21.34 -5.20 -13.05
CA VAL A 519 21.05 -4.04 -12.20
C VAL A 519 20.36 -4.49 -10.91
N GLU A 520 19.33 -5.31 -11.01
CA GLU A 520 18.62 -5.85 -9.85
C GLU A 520 19.53 -6.71 -8.99
N GLN A 521 20.40 -7.55 -9.59
CA GLN A 521 21.40 -8.32 -8.88
C GLN A 521 22.35 -7.42 -8.07
N ARG A 522 22.77 -6.28 -8.65
CA ARG A 522 23.60 -5.30 -7.94
C ARG A 522 22.84 -4.73 -6.74
N HIS A 523 21.57 -4.33 -6.93
CA HIS A 523 20.76 -3.78 -5.85
C HIS A 523 20.55 -4.77 -4.70
N ILE A 524 20.40 -6.07 -5.00
CA ILE A 524 20.31 -7.12 -3.99
C ILE A 524 21.62 -7.24 -3.20
N ILE A 525 22.79 -7.25 -3.89
CA ILE A 525 24.10 -7.26 -3.24
C ILE A 525 24.25 -6.06 -2.32
N ASP A 526 23.93 -4.87 -2.80
CA ASP A 526 24.04 -3.62 -2.04
C ASP A 526 23.09 -3.61 -0.83
N ALA A 527 21.89 -4.17 -0.97
CA ALA A 527 20.93 -4.29 0.13
C ALA A 527 21.43 -5.23 1.23
N PHE A 528 21.88 -6.45 0.88
CA PHE A 528 22.47 -7.37 1.86
C PHE A 528 23.69 -6.74 2.54
N SER A 529 24.56 -6.09 1.77
CA SER A 529 25.76 -5.43 2.31
C SER A 529 25.39 -4.33 3.30
N PHE A 530 24.40 -3.49 2.96
CA PHE A 530 23.92 -2.43 3.84
C PHE A 530 23.28 -2.98 5.12
N GLU A 531 22.33 -3.89 4.99
CA GLU A 531 21.60 -4.45 6.13
C GLU A 531 22.56 -5.18 7.10
N LEU A 532 23.41 -6.06 6.58
CA LEU A 532 24.35 -6.82 7.37
C LEU A 532 25.48 -5.96 7.97
N SER A 533 25.82 -4.81 7.36
CA SER A 533 26.78 -3.88 7.94
C SER A 533 26.32 -3.28 9.29
N LYS A 534 25.00 -3.30 9.56
CA LYS A 534 24.39 -2.83 10.81
C LYS A 534 24.32 -3.91 11.87
N VAL A 535 24.54 -5.17 11.52
CA VAL A 535 24.57 -6.30 12.45
C VAL A 535 25.89 -6.25 13.23
N VAL A 536 25.81 -6.15 14.53
CA VAL A 536 27.00 -5.96 15.39
C VAL A 536 27.80 -7.26 15.55
N ARG A 537 27.11 -8.40 15.68
CA ARG A 537 27.74 -9.70 15.93
C ARG A 537 28.27 -10.34 14.65
N SER A 538 29.58 -10.49 14.50
CA SER A 538 30.22 -11.00 13.29
C SER A 538 29.73 -12.40 12.91
N TYR A 539 29.57 -13.29 13.89
CA TYR A 539 29.13 -14.66 13.64
C TYR A 539 27.75 -14.78 13.01
N ILE A 540 26.87 -13.78 13.21
CA ILE A 540 25.56 -13.72 12.52
C ILE A 540 25.79 -13.42 11.04
N ARG A 541 26.61 -12.40 10.73
CA ARG A 541 26.97 -12.05 9.36
C ARG A 541 27.59 -13.21 8.60
N GLU A 542 28.52 -13.92 9.26
CA GLU A 542 29.21 -15.08 8.71
C GLU A 542 28.25 -16.21 8.37
N ARG A 543 27.27 -16.54 9.25
CA ARG A 543 26.25 -17.56 8.98
C ARG A 543 25.32 -17.15 7.83
N VAL A 544 24.92 -15.88 7.75
CA VAL A 544 24.11 -15.41 6.63
C VAL A 544 24.87 -15.53 5.32
N VAL A 545 26.14 -15.12 5.28
CA VAL A 545 26.99 -15.23 4.10
C VAL A 545 27.18 -16.69 3.69
N ASP A 546 27.31 -17.62 4.65
CA ASP A 546 27.35 -19.04 4.38
C ASP A 546 26.08 -19.53 3.66
N HIS A 547 24.89 -19.13 4.12
CA HIS A 547 23.63 -19.40 3.41
C HIS A 547 23.61 -18.82 1.99
N LEU A 548 24.13 -17.61 1.79
CA LEU A 548 24.21 -17.03 0.44
C LEU A 548 25.11 -17.85 -0.49
N CYS A 549 26.18 -18.50 0.02
CA CYS A 549 27.01 -19.42 -0.76
C CYS A 549 26.20 -20.63 -1.26
N HIS A 550 25.24 -21.10 -0.49
CA HIS A 550 24.35 -22.17 -0.88
C HIS A 550 23.29 -21.76 -1.90
N ILE A 551 22.98 -20.46 -1.99
CA ILE A 551 22.09 -19.92 -3.03
C ILE A 551 22.86 -19.77 -4.35
N ASP A 552 23.87 -18.88 -4.35
CA ASP A 552 24.71 -18.64 -5.52
C ASP A 552 25.99 -17.88 -5.11
N ILE A 553 27.14 -18.39 -5.52
CA ILE A 553 28.43 -17.77 -5.19
C ILE A 553 28.60 -16.36 -5.79
N SER A 554 27.92 -16.08 -6.92
CA SER A 554 27.94 -14.76 -7.54
C SER A 554 27.17 -13.71 -6.73
N LEU A 555 26.30 -14.10 -5.81
CA LEU A 555 25.69 -13.27 -4.79
C LEU A 555 26.57 -13.19 -3.53
N ALA A 556 27.00 -14.33 -3.02
CA ALA A 556 27.70 -14.43 -1.74
C ALA A 556 29.06 -13.73 -1.73
N HIS A 557 29.87 -13.93 -2.77
CA HIS A 557 31.23 -13.42 -2.84
C HIS A 557 31.29 -11.87 -2.79
N PRO A 558 30.52 -11.10 -3.56
CA PRO A 558 30.51 -9.65 -3.44
C PRO A 558 30.02 -9.16 -2.07
N VAL A 559 28.99 -9.81 -1.50
CA VAL A 559 28.48 -9.46 -0.17
C VAL A 559 29.56 -9.71 0.90
N ALA A 560 30.22 -10.87 0.87
CA ALA A 560 31.34 -11.18 1.77
C ALA A 560 32.46 -10.14 1.69
N ASN A 561 32.86 -9.78 0.47
CA ASN A 561 33.90 -8.75 0.26
C ASN A 561 33.50 -7.40 0.85
N ASN A 562 32.26 -6.98 0.63
CA ASN A 562 31.72 -5.70 1.16
C ASN A 562 31.68 -5.69 2.71
N LEU A 563 31.56 -6.86 3.33
CA LEU A 563 31.52 -7.03 4.79
C LEU A 563 32.89 -7.34 5.40
N GLY A 564 33.94 -7.48 4.58
CA GLY A 564 35.27 -7.87 5.04
C GLY A 564 35.37 -9.32 5.51
N ILE A 565 34.51 -10.20 5.00
CA ILE A 565 34.49 -11.63 5.31
C ILE A 565 35.27 -12.39 4.24
N THR A 566 36.23 -13.22 4.66
CA THR A 566 36.97 -14.10 3.75
C THR A 566 36.26 -15.45 3.67
N LEU A 567 35.83 -15.84 2.48
CA LEU A 567 35.22 -17.15 2.23
C LEU A 567 36.28 -18.23 2.25
N THR A 568 35.95 -19.38 2.80
CA THR A 568 36.79 -20.59 2.77
C THR A 568 36.75 -21.24 1.38
N ASP A 569 37.73 -22.13 1.11
CA ASP A 569 37.73 -22.92 -0.14
C ASP A 569 36.49 -23.79 -0.28
N GLU A 570 35.95 -24.30 0.82
CA GLU A 570 34.69 -25.08 0.83
C GLU A 570 33.51 -24.22 0.44
N GLN A 571 33.37 -23.02 1.01
CA GLN A 571 32.29 -22.08 0.66
C GLN A 571 32.39 -21.60 -0.78
N MET A 572 33.57 -21.39 -1.32
CA MET A 572 33.80 -21.02 -2.72
C MET A 572 33.40 -22.10 -3.71
N HIS A 573 33.28 -23.34 -3.29
CA HIS A 573 33.03 -24.52 -4.13
C HIS A 573 31.72 -25.25 -3.71
N VAL A 574 30.84 -24.62 -2.98
CA VAL A 574 29.51 -25.18 -2.67
C VAL A 574 28.79 -25.54 -3.94
N ALA A 575 28.30 -26.76 -4.02
CA ALA A 575 27.52 -27.21 -5.18
C ALA A 575 26.18 -26.44 -5.22
N PRO A 576 25.81 -25.90 -6.38
CA PRO A 576 24.53 -25.19 -6.50
C PRO A 576 23.35 -26.12 -6.26
N PRO A 577 22.23 -25.64 -5.71
CA PRO A 577 21.01 -26.42 -5.55
C PRO A 577 20.42 -26.79 -6.91
N LYS A 578 19.49 -27.73 -6.93
CA LYS A 578 18.79 -28.15 -8.15
C LYS A 578 18.01 -27.00 -8.77
N ASP A 579 17.91 -26.99 -10.08
CA ASP A 579 17.00 -26.09 -10.79
C ASP A 579 15.53 -26.48 -10.48
N VAL A 580 14.66 -25.49 -10.25
CA VAL A 580 13.24 -25.71 -9.93
C VAL A 580 12.50 -26.29 -11.12
N ASN A 581 12.10 -27.54 -11.06
CA ASN A 581 11.50 -28.27 -12.21
C ASN A 581 12.32 -28.10 -13.51
N GLY A 582 13.64 -27.99 -13.39
CA GLY A 582 14.54 -27.77 -14.53
C GLY A 582 14.61 -26.32 -15.05
N LEU A 583 13.91 -25.36 -14.41
CA LEU A 583 13.97 -23.95 -14.76
C LEU A 583 15.19 -23.27 -14.18
N LYS A 584 15.95 -22.59 -15.04
CA LYS A 584 17.08 -21.75 -14.62
C LYS A 584 16.69 -20.30 -14.39
N LYS A 585 15.66 -19.82 -15.10
CA LYS A 585 15.18 -18.45 -15.03
C LYS A 585 13.67 -18.42 -15.26
N ASP A 586 13.02 -17.43 -14.65
CA ASP A 586 11.64 -17.04 -14.92
C ASP A 586 11.60 -15.51 -15.04
N PRO A 587 11.40 -14.94 -16.24
CA PRO A 587 11.41 -13.50 -16.47
C PRO A 587 10.32 -12.75 -15.66
N SER A 588 9.25 -13.42 -15.25
CA SER A 588 8.17 -12.82 -14.46
C SER A 588 8.64 -12.37 -13.06
N LEU A 589 9.72 -12.97 -12.56
CA LEU A 589 10.31 -12.66 -11.25
C LEU A 589 11.11 -11.34 -11.23
N SER A 590 11.53 -10.85 -12.40
CA SER A 590 12.20 -9.54 -12.53
C SER A 590 11.19 -8.40 -12.64
N LEU A 591 11.55 -7.23 -12.12
CA LEU A 591 10.78 -6.00 -12.34
C LEU A 591 11.06 -5.40 -13.72
N TYR A 592 12.28 -5.60 -14.25
CA TYR A 592 12.78 -4.86 -15.42
C TYR A 592 13.07 -5.73 -16.65
N ALA A 593 12.95 -7.06 -16.54
CA ALA A 593 13.17 -7.96 -17.69
C ALA A 593 12.13 -7.75 -18.80
N VAL A 594 10.92 -7.32 -18.45
CA VAL A 594 9.87 -6.96 -19.40
C VAL A 594 9.67 -5.45 -19.33
N PRO A 595 10.16 -4.69 -20.33
CA PRO A 595 9.97 -3.24 -20.37
C PRO A 595 8.50 -2.91 -20.58
N GLY A 596 8.05 -1.86 -19.93
CA GLY A 596 6.73 -1.31 -20.16
C GLY A 596 6.07 -0.88 -18.88
N GLY A 597 5.38 0.23 -18.96
CA GLY A 597 4.57 0.80 -17.92
C GLY A 597 3.88 2.03 -18.48
N SER A 598 2.68 2.29 -17.98
CA SER A 598 1.99 3.52 -18.29
C SER A 598 2.74 4.71 -17.68
N VAL A 599 2.77 5.84 -18.38
CA VAL A 599 3.20 7.11 -17.78
C VAL A 599 2.07 7.81 -17.05
N LYS A 600 0.84 7.30 -17.15
CA LYS A 600 -0.34 7.85 -16.49
C LYS A 600 -0.15 7.91 -14.98
N GLY A 601 -0.51 9.05 -14.38
CA GLY A 601 -0.37 9.30 -12.96
C GLY A 601 1.06 9.57 -12.48
N ARG A 602 2.06 9.66 -13.38
CA ARG A 602 3.41 10.09 -13.01
C ARG A 602 3.48 11.61 -12.86
N VAL A 603 4.40 12.05 -12.02
CA VAL A 603 4.58 13.47 -11.68
C VAL A 603 5.90 13.99 -12.24
N VAL A 604 5.83 15.06 -13.03
CA VAL A 604 6.99 15.75 -13.60
C VAL A 604 7.15 17.12 -12.93
N ALA A 605 8.29 17.37 -12.29
CA ALA A 605 8.64 18.70 -11.81
C ALA A 605 9.06 19.59 -12.98
N VAL A 606 8.41 20.72 -13.15
CA VAL A 606 8.82 21.78 -14.08
C VAL A 606 9.48 22.90 -13.28
N LEU A 607 10.80 23.00 -13.38
CA LEU A 607 11.55 24.05 -12.67
C LEU A 607 11.44 25.36 -13.44
N LEU A 608 10.88 26.35 -12.79
CA LEU A 608 10.60 27.66 -13.38
C LEU A 608 11.48 28.77 -12.79
N ASN A 609 11.58 29.86 -13.56
CA ASN A 609 12.03 31.16 -13.13
C ASN A 609 11.19 32.23 -13.85
N ASP A 610 11.29 33.49 -13.41
CA ASP A 610 10.69 34.60 -14.14
C ASP A 610 11.21 34.64 -15.60
N HIS A 611 10.34 35.03 -16.53
CA HIS A 611 10.58 35.05 -17.98
C HIS A 611 10.70 33.68 -18.68
N VAL A 612 10.18 32.61 -18.05
CA VAL A 612 10.00 31.33 -18.75
C VAL A 612 9.19 31.54 -20.04
N LYS A 613 9.55 30.82 -21.10
CA LYS A 613 8.82 30.88 -22.37
C LYS A 613 7.43 30.26 -22.24
N SER A 614 6.39 31.10 -22.23
CA SER A 614 5.00 30.72 -22.06
C SER A 614 4.54 29.72 -23.11
N ALA A 615 4.88 29.93 -24.39
CA ALA A 615 4.49 29.03 -25.48
C ALA A 615 5.02 27.60 -25.29
N ASP A 616 6.32 27.46 -24.94
CA ASP A 616 6.95 26.15 -24.68
C ASP A 616 6.32 25.48 -23.45
N LEU A 617 6.09 26.24 -22.39
CA LEU A 617 5.43 25.71 -21.19
C LEU A 617 4.04 25.16 -21.49
N LEU A 618 3.19 25.94 -22.16
CA LEU A 618 1.83 25.51 -22.49
C LEU A 618 1.81 24.27 -23.37
N ALA A 619 2.71 24.20 -24.37
CA ALA A 619 2.83 23.03 -25.23
C ALA A 619 3.23 21.77 -24.41
N MET A 620 4.21 21.91 -23.50
CA MET A 620 4.64 20.80 -22.64
C MET A 620 3.54 20.36 -21.66
N LEU A 621 2.86 21.30 -21.01
CA LEU A 621 1.75 20.99 -20.12
C LEU A 621 0.61 20.25 -20.82
N GLN A 622 0.30 20.66 -22.07
CA GLN A 622 -0.71 20.00 -22.88
C GLN A 622 -0.27 18.59 -23.28
N ALA A 623 1.00 18.40 -23.66
CA ALA A 623 1.53 17.10 -24.02
C ALA A 623 1.54 16.16 -22.81
N LEU A 624 2.04 16.59 -21.65
CA LEU A 624 2.03 15.81 -20.43
C LEU A 624 0.59 15.40 -20.04
N LYS A 625 -0.32 16.36 -20.09
CA LYS A 625 -1.75 16.11 -19.78
C LYS A 625 -2.38 15.10 -20.75
N SER A 626 -2.07 15.16 -22.05
CA SER A 626 -2.61 14.22 -23.04
C SER A 626 -2.17 12.75 -22.79
N HIS A 627 -1.06 12.57 -22.06
CA HIS A 627 -0.56 11.26 -21.63
C HIS A 627 -0.96 10.91 -20.19
N GLY A 628 -1.81 11.72 -19.53
CA GLY A 628 -2.22 11.53 -18.14
C GLY A 628 -1.08 11.75 -17.14
N VAL A 629 -0.07 12.57 -17.49
CA VAL A 629 1.07 12.92 -16.63
C VAL A 629 0.80 14.24 -15.92
N HIS A 630 1.06 14.31 -14.62
CA HIS A 630 0.91 15.53 -13.82
C HIS A 630 2.17 16.38 -13.87
N ALA A 631 2.02 17.65 -14.21
CA ALA A 631 3.08 18.63 -14.12
C ALA A 631 2.97 19.41 -12.81
N LYS A 632 4.09 19.53 -12.08
CA LYS A 632 4.20 20.35 -10.87
C LYS A 632 5.13 21.52 -11.12
N LEU A 633 4.55 22.72 -11.15
CA LEU A 633 5.31 23.95 -11.38
C LEU A 633 6.04 24.35 -10.11
N LEU A 634 7.37 24.36 -10.13
CA LEU A 634 8.20 24.63 -8.97
C LEU A 634 9.06 25.88 -9.17
N TYR A 635 9.21 26.66 -8.10
CA TYR A 635 10.04 27.84 -8.07
C TYR A 635 10.75 27.97 -6.71
N SER A 636 11.62 28.96 -6.56
CA SER A 636 12.32 29.22 -5.30
C SER A 636 11.41 29.71 -4.16
N ARG A 637 10.23 30.25 -4.48
CA ARG A 637 9.21 30.76 -3.55
C ARG A 637 7.80 30.43 -4.01
N MET A 638 6.84 30.47 -3.10
CA MET A 638 5.43 30.38 -3.43
C MET A 638 4.92 31.66 -4.09
N GLY A 639 3.70 31.61 -4.62
CA GLY A 639 3.04 32.69 -5.34
C GLY A 639 3.03 32.46 -6.84
N SER A 640 3.39 33.47 -7.63
CA SER A 640 3.43 33.35 -9.09
C SER A 640 4.76 33.80 -9.67
N VAL A 641 5.07 33.31 -10.86
CA VAL A 641 6.14 33.80 -11.74
C VAL A 641 5.53 34.48 -12.95
N THR A 642 6.25 35.46 -13.51
CA THR A 642 5.85 36.17 -14.71
C THR A 642 6.52 35.56 -15.92
N ALA A 643 5.77 35.01 -16.87
CA ALA A 643 6.29 34.49 -18.12
C ALA A 643 6.74 35.60 -19.09
N ASP A 644 7.38 35.23 -20.19
CA ASP A 644 7.90 36.14 -21.20
C ASP A 644 6.80 37.00 -21.89
N ASP A 645 5.56 36.47 -21.95
CA ASP A 645 4.40 37.17 -22.51
C ASP A 645 3.64 38.03 -21.46
N GLY A 646 4.13 38.09 -20.22
CA GLY A 646 3.53 38.83 -19.11
C GLY A 646 2.46 38.05 -18.36
N SER A 647 2.13 36.83 -18.73
CA SER A 647 1.18 35.99 -17.99
C SER A 647 1.71 35.59 -16.61
N GLN A 648 0.80 35.44 -15.65
CA GLN A 648 1.12 34.98 -14.30
C GLN A 648 0.87 33.48 -14.16
N LEU A 649 1.90 32.74 -13.75
CA LEU A 649 1.87 31.31 -13.55
C LEU A 649 1.88 31.00 -12.06
N GLU A 650 0.85 30.34 -11.56
CA GLU A 650 0.78 29.94 -10.15
C GLU A 650 1.76 28.80 -9.86
N ILE A 651 2.47 28.89 -8.74
CA ILE A 651 3.49 27.94 -8.32
C ILE A 651 2.88 26.92 -7.37
N ALA A 652 3.01 25.64 -7.74
CA ALA A 652 2.50 24.52 -6.96
C ALA A 652 3.39 24.14 -5.76
N GLY A 653 4.66 24.55 -5.75
CA GLY A 653 5.58 24.25 -4.66
C GLY A 653 6.95 24.90 -4.82
N THR A 654 7.75 24.88 -3.77
CA THR A 654 9.14 25.30 -3.81
C THR A 654 10.08 24.12 -4.07
N PHE A 655 11.30 24.37 -4.53
CA PHE A 655 12.32 23.31 -4.71
C PHE A 655 12.56 22.52 -3.43
N ALA A 656 12.65 23.20 -2.28
CA ALA A 656 12.83 22.58 -0.97
C ALA A 656 11.57 21.83 -0.48
N GLY A 657 10.37 22.41 -0.70
CA GLY A 657 9.09 21.84 -0.26
C GLY A 657 8.56 20.71 -1.14
N SER A 658 9.09 20.57 -2.36
CA SER A 658 8.77 19.48 -3.30
C SER A 658 10.05 18.90 -3.88
N PRO A 659 10.89 18.24 -3.07
CA PRO A 659 12.21 17.76 -3.50
C PRO A 659 12.12 16.72 -4.62
N SER A 660 13.21 16.52 -5.35
CA SER A 660 13.25 15.67 -6.54
C SER A 660 12.84 14.21 -6.25
N VAL A 661 13.01 13.74 -5.02
CA VAL A 661 12.61 12.39 -4.59
C VAL A 661 11.09 12.16 -4.64
N THR A 662 10.28 13.23 -4.66
CA THR A 662 8.81 13.14 -4.71
C THR A 662 8.24 13.08 -6.13
N VAL A 663 9.06 13.23 -7.16
CA VAL A 663 8.64 13.27 -8.58
C VAL A 663 9.32 12.19 -9.41
N ASP A 664 8.80 11.90 -10.59
CA ASP A 664 9.30 10.83 -11.48
C ASP A 664 10.31 11.34 -12.51
N ALA A 665 10.23 12.61 -12.90
CA ALA A 665 11.14 13.25 -13.84
C ALA A 665 11.21 14.75 -13.60
N VAL A 666 12.18 15.40 -14.25
CA VAL A 666 12.41 16.85 -14.17
C VAL A 666 12.46 17.46 -15.56
N LEU A 667 11.82 18.61 -15.72
CA LEU A 667 11.82 19.40 -16.93
C LEU A 667 12.26 20.84 -16.62
N VAL A 668 13.18 21.38 -17.41
CA VAL A 668 13.59 22.79 -17.34
C VAL A 668 13.44 23.43 -18.70
N LEU A 669 12.65 24.49 -18.77
CA LEU A 669 12.34 25.20 -20.00
C LEU A 669 13.28 26.38 -20.23
N GLY A 670 13.36 26.81 -21.49
CA GLY A 670 14.16 27.97 -21.90
C GLY A 670 13.64 29.29 -21.33
N GLY A 671 14.53 30.29 -21.27
CA GLY A 671 14.29 31.63 -20.71
C GLY A 671 14.58 31.74 -19.20
N ALA A 672 14.82 30.63 -18.54
CA ALA A 672 14.99 30.59 -17.10
C ALA A 672 16.41 30.21 -16.62
N ALA A 673 17.29 29.75 -17.52
CA ALA A 673 18.49 29.01 -17.14
C ALA A 673 19.54 29.81 -16.37
N SER A 674 19.74 31.07 -16.66
CA SER A 674 20.80 31.87 -16.00
C SER A 674 20.54 31.98 -14.48
N ALA A 675 19.31 32.28 -14.09
CA ALA A 675 18.93 32.40 -12.68
C ALA A 675 18.86 31.05 -11.95
N LEU A 676 18.46 29.96 -12.63
CA LEU A 676 18.52 28.61 -12.08
C LEU A 676 19.96 28.10 -11.92
N THR A 677 20.85 28.49 -12.80
CA THR A 677 22.28 28.15 -12.71
C THR A 677 22.93 28.70 -11.43
N ASP A 678 22.53 29.91 -11.03
CA ASP A 678 23.04 30.56 -9.83
C ASP A 678 22.25 30.18 -8.55
N ASN A 679 21.21 29.36 -8.70
CA ASN A 679 20.40 28.87 -7.59
C ASN A 679 20.84 27.46 -7.15
N GLY A 680 21.49 27.37 -5.98
CA GLY A 680 22.01 26.11 -5.46
C GLY A 680 20.95 25.04 -5.24
N ASP A 681 19.72 25.40 -4.86
CA ASP A 681 18.61 24.45 -4.67
C ASP A 681 18.15 23.85 -6.01
N ALA A 682 18.06 24.65 -7.06
CA ALA A 682 17.71 24.18 -8.40
C ALA A 682 18.80 23.26 -8.99
N VAL A 683 20.09 23.64 -8.82
CA VAL A 683 21.23 22.80 -9.22
C VAL A 683 21.24 21.47 -8.46
N TYR A 684 21.04 21.53 -7.13
CA TYR A 684 20.94 20.32 -6.30
C TYR A 684 19.78 19.43 -6.72
N TYR A 685 18.63 20.03 -7.05
CA TYR A 685 17.45 19.30 -7.53
C TYR A 685 17.76 18.47 -8.79
N LEU A 686 18.46 19.05 -9.73
CA LEU A 686 18.89 18.36 -10.96
C LEU A 686 19.94 17.28 -10.68
N LEU A 687 20.92 17.56 -9.84
CA LEU A 687 21.95 16.59 -9.43
C LEU A 687 21.31 15.38 -8.75
N GLU A 688 20.39 15.61 -7.83
CA GLU A 688 19.65 14.55 -7.13
C GLU A 688 18.78 13.74 -8.09
N ALA A 689 18.05 14.38 -9.01
CA ALA A 689 17.27 13.69 -10.04
C ALA A 689 18.14 12.84 -10.96
N TYR A 690 19.30 13.36 -11.34
CA TYR A 690 20.28 12.63 -12.16
C TYR A 690 20.86 11.42 -11.41
N LYS A 691 21.26 11.61 -10.16
CA LYS A 691 21.72 10.53 -9.26
C LYS A 691 20.67 9.43 -9.08
N HIS A 692 19.40 9.83 -9.02
CA HIS A 692 18.27 8.90 -8.89
C HIS A 692 17.79 8.35 -10.26
N LEU A 693 18.60 8.50 -11.30
CA LEU A 693 18.37 7.89 -12.63
C LEU A 693 17.07 8.34 -13.31
N LYS A 694 16.53 9.50 -12.93
CA LYS A 694 15.27 10.04 -13.48
C LYS A 694 15.51 10.65 -14.85
N ALA A 695 14.47 10.66 -15.70
CA ALA A 695 14.50 11.40 -16.95
C ALA A 695 14.61 12.91 -16.68
N ILE A 696 15.42 13.61 -17.47
CA ILE A 696 15.64 15.06 -17.38
C ILE A 696 15.45 15.66 -18.76
N GLY A 697 14.55 16.63 -18.89
CA GLY A 697 14.34 17.41 -20.10
C GLY A 697 14.95 18.81 -19.94
N LEU A 698 15.78 19.22 -20.87
CA LEU A 698 16.44 20.54 -20.89
C LEU A 698 16.17 21.25 -22.23
N MET A 699 15.49 22.39 -22.18
CA MET A 699 15.06 23.11 -23.35
C MET A 699 15.75 24.48 -23.48
N GLY A 700 16.13 24.86 -24.70
CA GLY A 700 16.73 26.15 -24.99
C GLY A 700 18.03 26.40 -24.22
N ASP A 701 18.11 27.55 -23.54
CA ASP A 701 19.27 27.93 -22.71
C ASP A 701 19.42 27.07 -21.44
N ALA A 702 18.37 26.32 -21.01
CA ALA A 702 18.45 25.39 -19.89
C ALA A 702 19.45 24.25 -20.14
N ARG A 703 19.83 23.96 -21.38
CA ARG A 703 20.90 23.00 -21.70
C ARG A 703 22.24 23.36 -21.04
N GLY A 704 22.47 24.65 -20.76
CA GLY A 704 23.64 25.11 -20.02
C GLY A 704 23.76 24.56 -18.59
N LEU A 705 22.67 24.09 -18.01
CA LEU A 705 22.67 23.46 -16.68
C LEU A 705 23.41 22.11 -16.64
N LYS A 706 23.60 21.45 -17.80
CA LYS A 706 24.37 20.21 -17.91
C LYS A 706 25.78 20.30 -17.33
N ARG A 707 26.42 21.46 -17.41
CA ARG A 707 27.76 21.69 -16.85
C ARG A 707 27.86 21.34 -15.37
N HIS A 708 26.74 21.40 -14.61
CA HIS A 708 26.69 21.06 -13.20
C HIS A 708 26.51 19.55 -12.94
N LEU A 709 26.08 18.78 -13.95
CA LEU A 709 25.83 17.36 -13.83
C LEU A 709 27.09 16.49 -14.06
N ALA A 710 28.22 17.10 -14.39
CA ALA A 710 29.49 16.40 -14.74
C ALA A 710 29.28 15.31 -15.82
N VAL A 711 28.42 15.59 -16.82
CA VAL A 711 28.07 14.70 -17.93
C VAL A 711 28.71 15.20 -19.23
N PRO A 712 28.86 14.34 -20.25
CA PRO A 712 29.30 14.76 -21.59
C PRO A 712 28.43 15.86 -22.21
N ASP A 713 29.00 16.70 -23.04
CA ASP A 713 28.24 17.77 -23.70
C ASP A 713 27.14 17.27 -24.62
N THR A 714 27.24 16.05 -25.12
CA THR A 714 26.25 15.43 -26.02
C THR A 714 26.08 13.93 -25.69
N GLY A 715 24.87 13.42 -25.92
CA GLY A 715 24.60 11.98 -25.93
C GLY A 715 24.45 11.30 -24.57
N GLU A 716 24.16 12.02 -23.49
CA GLU A 716 23.87 11.41 -22.21
C GLU A 716 22.47 10.79 -22.19
N GLU A 717 22.41 9.49 -21.97
CA GLU A 717 21.14 8.75 -21.94
C GLU A 717 20.21 9.26 -20.82
N GLY A 718 18.92 9.46 -21.16
CA GLY A 718 17.92 9.98 -20.26
C GLY A 718 17.96 11.48 -20.01
N ILE A 719 18.86 12.23 -20.68
CA ILE A 719 18.80 13.68 -20.81
C ILE A 719 18.30 14.01 -22.21
N VAL A 720 17.09 14.54 -22.29
CA VAL A 720 16.48 14.96 -23.56
C VAL A 720 16.68 16.45 -23.74
N GLU A 721 17.19 16.88 -24.90
CA GLU A 721 17.55 18.26 -25.19
C GLU A 721 16.91 18.74 -26.46
N ALA A 722 16.41 19.98 -26.48
CA ALA A 722 15.90 20.65 -27.65
C ALA A 722 16.06 22.17 -27.56
N ASP A 723 15.87 22.89 -28.67
CA ASP A 723 15.83 24.36 -28.70
C ASP A 723 14.42 24.88 -28.28
N ASP A 724 13.38 24.11 -28.54
CA ASP A 724 11.99 24.46 -28.29
C ASP A 724 11.13 23.20 -27.97
N ALA A 725 9.85 23.39 -27.68
CA ALA A 725 8.88 22.33 -27.41
C ALA A 725 8.43 21.63 -28.72
N SER A 726 9.37 21.09 -29.49
CA SER A 726 9.08 20.31 -30.69
C SER A 726 8.42 18.96 -30.37
N GLY A 727 7.68 18.38 -31.32
CA GLY A 727 7.05 17.09 -31.15
C GLY A 727 8.05 15.96 -30.82
N SER A 728 9.22 15.96 -31.46
CA SER A 728 10.27 14.97 -31.21
C SER A 728 10.82 15.05 -29.78
N PHE A 729 11.00 16.24 -29.22
CA PHE A 729 11.41 16.39 -27.80
C PHE A 729 10.38 15.81 -26.85
N MET A 730 9.11 16.09 -27.11
CA MET A 730 8.01 15.60 -26.27
C MET A 730 7.93 14.06 -26.29
N ASP A 731 8.00 13.48 -27.49
CA ASP A 731 7.95 12.02 -27.68
C ASP A 731 9.15 11.34 -26.99
N ASP A 732 10.34 11.88 -27.15
CA ASP A 732 11.57 11.37 -26.51
C ASP A 732 11.50 11.50 -24.99
N PHE A 733 11.00 12.61 -24.45
CA PHE A 733 10.85 12.82 -23.01
C PHE A 733 9.82 11.84 -22.40
N ILE A 734 8.66 11.67 -23.06
CA ILE A 734 7.63 10.71 -22.64
C ILE A 734 8.17 9.27 -22.70
N HIS A 735 8.94 8.94 -23.74
CA HIS A 735 9.59 7.64 -23.84
C HIS A 735 10.55 7.39 -22.66
N GLN A 736 11.42 8.36 -22.33
CA GLN A 736 12.32 8.26 -21.18
C GLN A 736 11.55 8.17 -19.86
N LEU A 737 10.47 8.91 -19.72
CA LEU A 737 9.59 8.83 -18.56
C LEU A 737 8.95 7.43 -18.45
N ALA A 738 8.56 6.81 -19.56
CA ALA A 738 7.98 5.45 -19.58
C ALA A 738 8.98 4.38 -19.11
N CYS A 739 10.27 4.57 -19.35
CA CYS A 739 11.32 3.69 -18.85
C CYS A 739 11.47 3.72 -17.32
N HIS A 740 10.87 4.70 -16.65
CA HIS A 740 10.91 4.98 -15.21
C HIS A 740 12.30 5.35 -14.69
N ARG A 741 13.36 4.58 -14.99
CA ARG A 741 14.75 4.84 -14.60
C ARG A 741 15.71 4.59 -15.76
N VAL A 742 16.73 5.40 -15.84
CA VAL A 742 17.80 5.33 -16.85
C VAL A 742 18.95 4.49 -16.28
N TRP A 743 18.79 3.17 -16.32
CA TRP A 743 19.72 2.22 -15.68
C TRP A 743 21.14 2.28 -16.24
N ALA A 744 21.33 2.72 -17.47
CA ALA A 744 22.65 2.91 -18.07
C ALA A 744 23.54 3.90 -17.29
N ARG A 745 22.94 4.80 -16.49
CA ARG A 745 23.67 5.75 -15.63
C ARG A 745 24.13 5.15 -14.29
N THR A 746 23.72 3.92 -13.93
CA THR A 746 24.06 3.29 -12.64
C THR A 746 25.55 3.37 -12.29
N PRO A 747 26.50 3.13 -13.23
CA PRO A 747 27.93 3.24 -12.90
C PRO A 747 28.40 4.62 -12.44
N LYS A 748 27.65 5.67 -12.78
CA LYS A 748 27.99 7.08 -12.47
C LYS A 748 27.42 7.52 -11.11
N VAL A 749 26.44 6.82 -10.55
CA VAL A 749 25.72 7.21 -9.32
C VAL A 749 26.65 7.56 -8.15
N ALA A 750 27.67 6.74 -7.91
CA ALA A 750 28.61 6.95 -6.82
C ALA A 750 29.47 8.21 -6.94
N SER A 751 29.58 8.79 -8.13
CA SER A 751 30.37 10.00 -8.39
C SER A 751 29.55 11.29 -8.29
N ILE A 752 28.22 11.21 -8.16
CA ILE A 752 27.35 12.37 -8.11
C ILE A 752 27.24 12.90 -6.67
N PRO A 753 27.61 14.17 -6.42
CA PRO A 753 27.62 14.77 -5.08
C PRO A 753 26.22 15.32 -4.72
N ALA A 754 25.23 14.47 -4.55
CA ALA A 754 23.87 14.86 -4.19
C ALA A 754 23.27 13.92 -3.10
#